data_5dca006e679270be45f7f99cda6c4b76
#
_entry.id   5dca006e679270be45f7f99cda6c4b76
#
_cell.length_a   1.000
_cell.length_b   1.000
_cell.length_c   1.000
_cell.angle_alpha   90.00
_cell.angle_beta   90.00
_cell.angle_gamma   90.00
#
_symmetry.space_group_name_H-M   'P 1'
#
loop_
_entity.id
_entity.type
_entity.pdbx_description
1 polymer ?
#
loop_
_entity_poly.entity_id
_entity_poly.type
_entity_poly.pdbx_seq_one_letter_code
_entity_poly.pdbx_strand_id
1 'polypeptide(L)'
;MSFKKLTRPNYASVTALVSATTAALLIVSGVTLPDVTHAQSPDASDWGFYGGDAFGQHFSSLDQIKRENVGQLTVAWTYRTGELGEGFERNSKLTFEATPVLAFGLLYLETATNIVIALDPETGIQKWRYDPKIDRKRHYSDVAGRGVSVWEDTDPKRQGACARRVFVGTLDARLIALDAGSGQPCADFGTTGQVDLTGNVRIRDRDDYEVTSPPAIVGDTVVVGSSVGDNRAVDVERGVIRAFDARTGTQRWSFDPIPDNSAHPAAAEWNLSQATTTGAANSWGVMSVDEEHGYVLIPTGSASPDFYGGKRLGSNRFANSLLAIDAANGKLVWNQQLVHHDLWDFDLAAQPALVDIELQGIPVPAVIQATKTGMLYVFDRVKGQPLFPITEKPVPRSTVPGEEASPTQPFSSIPSLVSQRKLNPDDAWGVTFWDRGKCRELIASHRNEGIFTPPDTRGSILSPSYIGGINWGGIAIDESRQRIFAAVNHLPMVVTLISPETLEQQAKSDDYPHSDFARQSGTPYAVRREPLLSPWGLPCTAPPWGTLVSVDLRRNRIVWQVPLGSTESIGPWFAPTRNFGTPHMGGPIATAGDLVFVGAAMDSYFRAFDLETGRELWKYRLPAGGQATPMTYRAGPEHRQYVVIAAGGHGTLGTQRGDYVVAFALPKGAKTVPSGVN
;
A
#
# COMPACT_ATOMS: atom_id res chain seq x y z
N MET A 1 -7.90 -11.85 66.10
CA MET A 1 -9.11 -12.59 66.44
C MET A 1 -9.76 -12.94 65.08
N SER A 2 -9.90 -14.09 64.74
CA SER A 2 -9.98 -15.49 65.05
C SER A 2 -10.23 -16.24 63.72
N PHE A 3 -9.44 -17.27 63.53
CA PHE A 3 -9.55 -18.25 62.43
C PHE A 3 -10.91 -18.99 62.42
N LYS A 4 -11.38 -19.35 61.23
CA LYS A 4 -12.08 -20.63 61.04
C LYS A 4 -11.76 -21.24 59.66
N LYS A 5 -11.07 -22.38 59.71
CA LYS A 5 -10.96 -23.40 58.66
C LYS A 5 -12.27 -24.19 58.56
N LEU A 6 -12.61 -24.65 57.35
CA LEU A 6 -13.45 -25.84 57.08
C LEU A 6 -13.06 -26.43 55.72
N THR A 7 -12.33 -27.46 55.73
CA THR A 7 -12.41 -28.90 55.42
C THR A 7 -13.08 -29.31 54.08
N ARG A 8 -12.30 -30.05 53.29
CA ARG A 8 -12.72 -30.85 52.12
C ARG A 8 -13.59 -32.04 52.52
N PRO A 9 -14.36 -32.60 51.63
CA PRO A 9 -14.59 -34.04 51.66
C PRO A 9 -14.12 -34.78 50.40
N ASN A 10 -13.88 -36.05 50.67
CA ASN A 10 -13.14 -37.07 49.98
C ASN A 10 -13.83 -37.68 48.72
N TYR A 11 -12.99 -38.31 47.94
CA TYR A 11 -13.24 -39.29 46.90
C TYR A 11 -14.04 -40.50 47.37
N ALA A 12 -14.88 -41.03 46.49
CA ALA A 12 -15.28 -42.43 46.49
C ALA A 12 -15.26 -42.98 45.05
N SER A 13 -14.40 -43.93 44.85
CA SER A 13 -14.28 -44.82 43.70
C SER A 13 -15.47 -45.77 43.63
N VAL A 14 -15.99 -46.03 42.41
CA VAL A 14 -16.72 -47.27 42.13
C VAL A 14 -16.20 -47.84 40.81
N THR A 15 -15.79 -49.08 40.91
CA THR A 15 -15.17 -49.94 39.90
C THR A 15 -16.25 -50.76 39.17
N ALA A 16 -16.07 -50.86 37.85
CA ALA A 16 -16.38 -51.96 36.92
C ALA A 16 -17.74 -52.71 36.99
N LEU A 17 -18.38 -52.77 35.82
CA LEU A 17 -18.92 -54.05 35.28
C LEU A 17 -18.85 -54.05 33.74
N VAL A 18 -18.18 -55.07 33.22
CA VAL A 18 -18.08 -55.47 31.82
C VAL A 18 -19.35 -56.20 31.43
N SER A 19 -19.94 -55.87 30.28
CA SER A 19 -20.77 -56.82 29.52
C SER A 19 -20.67 -56.52 28.04
N ALA A 20 -20.31 -57.59 27.33
CA ALA A 20 -20.16 -57.68 25.90
C ALA A 20 -21.49 -57.74 25.12
N THR A 21 -21.35 -57.54 23.81
CA THR A 21 -22.18 -57.97 22.66
C THR A 21 -23.13 -56.92 22.09
N THR A 22 -22.87 -56.37 20.95
CA THR A 22 -23.34 -56.87 19.63
C THR A 22 -22.80 -55.95 18.51
N ALA A 23 -22.11 -56.55 17.54
CA ALA A 23 -21.67 -55.90 16.32
C ALA A 23 -22.88 -55.60 15.44
N ALA A 24 -23.16 -54.32 15.20
CA ALA A 24 -24.02 -53.88 14.11
C ALA A 24 -23.14 -53.29 13.01
N LEU A 25 -23.03 -53.99 11.86
CA LEU A 25 -22.47 -53.46 10.63
C LEU A 25 -23.29 -52.27 10.14
N LEU A 26 -22.84 -51.05 10.36
CA LEU A 26 -23.33 -49.87 9.65
C LEU A 26 -22.50 -49.77 8.36
N ILE A 27 -23.11 -50.06 7.22
CA ILE A 27 -22.64 -49.70 5.89
C ILE A 27 -22.68 -48.19 5.80
N VAL A 28 -21.57 -47.55 5.99
CA VAL A 28 -21.39 -46.14 5.65
C VAL A 28 -21.26 -46.07 4.13
N SER A 29 -22.37 -45.72 3.48
CA SER A 29 -22.35 -45.29 2.07
C SER A 29 -21.41 -44.08 1.99
N GLY A 30 -20.29 -44.29 1.32
CA GLY A 30 -19.34 -43.24 1.01
C GLY A 30 -20.02 -42.15 0.16
N VAL A 31 -20.39 -41.06 0.77
CA VAL A 31 -20.62 -39.82 0.05
C VAL A 31 -19.22 -39.30 -0.28
N THR A 32 -18.76 -39.57 -1.50
CA THR A 32 -17.64 -38.86 -2.08
C THR A 32 -18.06 -37.42 -2.19
N LEU A 33 -17.50 -36.57 -1.31
CA LEU A 33 -17.50 -35.14 -1.53
C LEU A 33 -16.88 -34.90 -2.91
N PRO A 34 -17.46 -34.04 -3.75
CA PRO A 34 -16.81 -33.68 -4.99
C PRO A 34 -15.42 -33.15 -4.66
N ASP A 35 -14.39 -33.68 -5.30
CA ASP A 35 -13.08 -33.07 -5.34
C ASP A 35 -13.29 -31.61 -5.73
N VAL A 36 -13.03 -30.71 -4.80
CA VAL A 36 -12.88 -29.30 -5.09
C VAL A 36 -11.62 -29.25 -5.96
N THR A 37 -11.82 -29.26 -7.27
CA THR A 37 -10.77 -28.92 -8.20
C THR A 37 -10.31 -27.53 -7.79
N HIS A 38 -9.18 -27.45 -7.08
CA HIS A 38 -8.46 -26.21 -6.93
C HIS A 38 -8.32 -25.65 -8.34
N ALA A 39 -8.86 -24.45 -8.56
CA ALA A 39 -8.53 -23.67 -9.75
C ALA A 39 -7.00 -23.73 -9.84
N GLN A 40 -6.48 -24.15 -10.99
CA GLN A 40 -5.04 -24.24 -11.20
C GLN A 40 -4.46 -22.92 -10.80
N SER A 41 -3.62 -22.93 -9.75
CA SER A 41 -2.79 -21.79 -9.40
C SER A 41 -2.14 -21.31 -10.69
N PRO A 42 -2.19 -20.00 -11.02
CA PRO A 42 -1.43 -19.46 -12.15
C PRO A 42 -0.03 -20.05 -12.07
N ASP A 43 0.51 -20.48 -13.21
CA ASP A 43 1.85 -21.06 -13.24
C ASP A 43 2.76 -20.15 -12.41
N ALA A 44 3.50 -20.69 -11.44
CA ALA A 44 4.33 -19.93 -10.50
C ALA A 44 5.38 -19.01 -11.19
N SER A 45 5.42 -19.05 -12.51
CA SER A 45 6.19 -18.17 -13.39
C SER A 45 5.47 -16.85 -13.73
N ASP A 46 4.17 -16.74 -13.46
CA ASP A 46 3.35 -15.62 -13.92
C ASP A 46 3.08 -14.63 -12.77
N TRP A 47 3.57 -13.38 -12.92
CA TRP A 47 3.27 -12.25 -12.06
C TRP A 47 2.05 -11.52 -12.64
N GLY A 48 0.86 -12.13 -12.50
CA GLY A 48 -0.37 -11.69 -13.17
C GLY A 48 -1.12 -10.54 -12.49
N PHE A 49 -0.69 -10.13 -11.29
CA PHE A 49 -1.28 -9.07 -10.49
C PHE A 49 -0.21 -8.10 -9.98
N TYR A 50 -0.61 -6.93 -9.56
CA TYR A 50 0.30 -5.94 -8.95
C TYR A 50 1.15 -6.54 -7.82
N GLY A 51 0.54 -7.27 -6.90
CA GLY A 51 1.19 -7.92 -5.77
C GLY A 51 1.72 -9.34 -6.05
N GLY A 52 1.88 -9.72 -7.33
CA GLY A 52 2.28 -11.05 -7.75
C GLY A 52 1.08 -11.95 -8.05
N ASP A 53 0.21 -12.13 -7.09
CA ASP A 53 -1.06 -12.84 -7.15
C ASP A 53 -2.23 -11.96 -6.70
N ALA A 54 -3.45 -12.50 -6.72
CA ALA A 54 -4.67 -11.83 -6.25
C ALA A 54 -4.64 -11.52 -4.75
N PHE A 55 -3.84 -12.25 -3.98
CA PHE A 55 -3.69 -12.11 -2.54
C PHE A 55 -2.78 -10.95 -2.12
N GLY A 56 -1.98 -10.41 -3.05
CA GLY A 56 -1.13 -9.27 -2.77
C GLY A 56 0.04 -9.58 -1.85
N GLN A 57 0.58 -10.78 -1.92
CA GLN A 57 1.66 -11.23 -1.04
C GLN A 57 3.04 -10.65 -1.39
N HIS A 58 3.23 -10.13 -2.60
CA HIS A 58 4.52 -9.66 -3.10
C HIS A 58 5.63 -10.72 -2.95
N PHE A 59 5.24 -11.97 -3.14
CA PHE A 59 6.10 -13.15 -3.03
C PHE A 59 6.13 -13.93 -4.35
N SER A 60 7.28 -14.53 -4.63
CA SER A 60 7.42 -15.44 -5.76
C SER A 60 8.07 -16.75 -5.32
N SER A 61 7.53 -17.87 -5.79
CA SER A 61 8.11 -19.20 -5.61
C SER A 61 9.36 -19.46 -6.48
N LEU A 62 9.77 -18.51 -7.30
CA LEU A 62 10.94 -18.61 -8.16
C LEU A 62 12.25 -18.58 -7.35
N ASP A 63 13.16 -19.51 -7.65
CA ASP A 63 14.42 -19.74 -6.94
C ASP A 63 15.66 -19.86 -7.86
N GLN A 64 15.54 -19.56 -9.15
CA GLN A 64 16.71 -19.60 -10.06
C GLN A 64 17.73 -18.51 -9.66
N ILE A 65 17.24 -17.31 -9.28
CA ILE A 65 18.04 -16.27 -8.66
C ILE A 65 17.96 -16.48 -7.14
N LYS A 66 19.10 -16.77 -6.53
CA LYS A 66 19.17 -17.14 -5.12
C LYS A 66 20.39 -16.54 -4.44
N ARG A 67 20.48 -16.71 -3.13
CA ARG A 67 21.54 -16.18 -2.26
C ARG A 67 22.95 -16.37 -2.82
N GLU A 68 23.24 -17.55 -3.39
CA GLU A 68 24.59 -17.92 -3.83
C GLU A 68 24.98 -17.28 -5.18
N ASN A 69 24.00 -16.87 -5.98
CA ASN A 69 24.27 -16.38 -7.34
C ASN A 69 23.78 -14.97 -7.63
N VAL A 70 23.03 -14.33 -6.70
CA VAL A 70 22.47 -12.98 -6.88
C VAL A 70 23.54 -11.94 -7.21
N GLY A 71 24.77 -12.11 -6.68
CA GLY A 71 25.92 -11.26 -7.01
C GLY A 71 26.31 -11.25 -8.50
N GLN A 72 25.81 -12.19 -9.29
CA GLN A 72 26.07 -12.29 -10.74
C GLN A 72 25.00 -11.61 -11.59
N LEU A 73 23.96 -11.01 -10.98
CA LEU A 73 22.90 -10.34 -11.73
C LEU A 73 23.47 -9.20 -12.59
N THR A 74 23.04 -9.19 -13.83
CA THR A 74 23.34 -8.14 -14.81
C THR A 74 22.06 -7.63 -15.46
N VAL A 75 22.11 -6.43 -16.04
CA VAL A 75 21.01 -5.91 -16.85
C VAL A 75 20.80 -6.82 -18.06
N ALA A 76 19.60 -7.36 -18.19
CA ALA A 76 19.19 -8.17 -19.33
C ALA A 76 18.66 -7.30 -20.47
N TRP A 77 17.81 -6.35 -20.12
CA TRP A 77 17.29 -5.34 -21.05
C TRP A 77 16.88 -4.05 -20.30
N THR A 78 16.76 -2.97 -21.03
CA THR A 78 16.24 -1.69 -20.54
C THR A 78 15.25 -1.14 -21.58
N TYR A 79 14.08 -0.73 -21.12
CA TYR A 79 13.10 -0.05 -21.94
C TYR A 79 12.91 1.39 -21.48
N ARG A 80 12.68 2.33 -22.45
CA ARG A 80 12.34 3.73 -22.19
C ARG A 80 10.91 4.00 -22.61
N THR A 81 10.07 4.52 -21.70
CA THR A 81 8.67 4.84 -22.05
C THR A 81 8.57 6.06 -22.97
N GLY A 82 9.56 6.94 -22.97
CA GLY A 82 9.57 8.19 -23.75
C GLY A 82 8.75 9.30 -23.11
N GLU A 83 8.14 9.09 -21.95
CA GLU A 83 7.19 10.00 -21.33
C GLU A 83 7.83 11.36 -20.93
N LEU A 84 9.09 11.36 -20.48
CA LEU A 84 9.78 12.58 -20.09
C LEU A 84 10.04 13.56 -21.25
N GLY A 85 10.12 13.07 -22.49
CA GLY A 85 10.34 13.92 -23.68
C GLY A 85 9.11 14.69 -24.16
N GLU A 86 7.97 14.59 -23.49
CA GLU A 86 6.67 15.10 -23.96
C GLU A 86 6.15 16.31 -23.15
N GLY A 87 7.02 17.05 -22.44
CA GLY A 87 6.67 18.28 -21.73
C GLY A 87 6.27 18.10 -20.27
N PHE A 88 6.32 16.85 -19.75
CA PHE A 88 6.00 16.53 -18.38
C PHE A 88 7.21 16.55 -17.43
N GLU A 89 8.42 16.76 -17.93
CA GLU A 89 9.67 16.76 -17.16
C GLU A 89 9.67 17.75 -15.99
N ARG A 90 8.85 18.78 -16.05
CA ARG A 90 8.77 19.83 -15.02
C ARG A 90 7.63 19.64 -14.02
N ASN A 91 6.76 18.66 -14.23
CA ASN A 91 5.66 18.41 -13.29
C ASN A 91 6.23 17.85 -11.98
N SER A 92 6.12 18.60 -10.89
CA SER A 92 6.65 18.22 -9.57
C SER A 92 5.94 17.01 -8.96
N LYS A 93 4.75 16.67 -9.45
CA LYS A 93 3.93 15.54 -8.96
C LYS A 93 4.15 14.26 -9.76
N LEU A 94 4.88 14.29 -10.87
CA LEU A 94 5.11 13.11 -11.71
C LEU A 94 5.89 12.04 -10.96
N THR A 95 5.30 10.85 -10.83
CA THR A 95 5.91 9.69 -10.18
C THR A 95 5.68 8.42 -11.00
N PHE A 96 6.73 7.68 -11.29
CA PHE A 96 6.63 6.41 -12.03
C PHE A 96 6.70 5.24 -11.04
N GLU A 97 5.54 4.82 -10.55
CA GLU A 97 5.35 3.85 -9.47
C GLU A 97 4.93 2.46 -9.97
N ALA A 98 4.82 2.27 -11.28
CA ALA A 98 4.20 1.09 -11.84
C ALA A 98 4.98 -0.21 -11.56
N THR A 99 4.25 -1.22 -11.13
CA THR A 99 4.69 -2.62 -11.16
C THR A 99 4.09 -3.27 -12.41
N PRO A 100 4.92 -3.77 -13.37
CA PRO A 100 4.41 -4.49 -14.52
C PRO A 100 3.71 -5.79 -14.13
N VAL A 101 2.82 -6.31 -14.99
CA VAL A 101 2.20 -7.64 -14.83
C VAL A 101 2.50 -8.50 -16.05
N LEU A 102 2.77 -9.78 -15.82
CA LEU A 102 3.00 -10.77 -16.88
C LEU A 102 1.73 -11.60 -17.08
N ALA A 103 1.14 -11.52 -18.28
CA ALA A 103 0.00 -12.35 -18.65
C ALA A 103 -0.04 -12.56 -20.16
N PHE A 104 -0.62 -13.65 -20.60
CA PHE A 104 -0.84 -13.95 -22.02
C PHE A 104 0.45 -13.89 -22.88
N GLY A 105 1.62 -14.13 -22.24
CA GLY A 105 2.94 -14.08 -22.88
C GLY A 105 3.50 -12.67 -23.10
N LEU A 106 2.89 -11.62 -22.57
CA LEU A 106 3.34 -10.23 -22.64
C LEU A 106 3.48 -9.62 -21.25
N LEU A 107 4.41 -8.66 -21.14
CA LEU A 107 4.60 -7.85 -19.96
C LEU A 107 3.89 -6.51 -20.14
N TYR A 108 2.86 -6.25 -19.36
CA TYR A 108 2.06 -5.02 -19.42
C TYR A 108 2.49 -4.06 -18.33
N LEU A 109 2.59 -2.79 -18.68
CA LEU A 109 2.86 -1.72 -17.72
C LEU A 109 2.07 -0.47 -18.06
N GLU A 110 1.84 0.34 -17.04
CA GLU A 110 1.26 1.67 -17.12
C GLU A 110 2.34 2.71 -16.82
N THR A 111 2.26 3.89 -17.45
CA THR A 111 3.11 5.03 -17.10
C THR A 111 2.38 5.99 -16.16
N ALA A 112 3.10 6.99 -15.65
CA ALA A 112 2.51 8.00 -14.77
C ALA A 112 1.35 8.80 -15.40
N THR A 113 1.29 8.90 -16.75
CA THR A 113 0.16 9.50 -17.50
C THR A 113 -0.75 8.46 -18.15
N ASN A 114 -0.79 7.25 -17.55
CA ASN A 114 -1.67 6.13 -17.91
C ASN A 114 -1.47 5.60 -19.35
N ILE A 115 -0.31 5.82 -19.95
CA ILE A 115 0.03 5.14 -21.19
C ILE A 115 0.24 3.66 -20.88
N VAL A 116 -0.49 2.79 -21.57
CA VAL A 116 -0.35 1.33 -21.41
C VAL A 116 0.57 0.79 -22.50
N ILE A 117 1.55 -0.01 -22.08
CA ILE A 117 2.60 -0.54 -22.95
C ILE A 117 2.67 -2.06 -22.73
N ALA A 118 2.74 -2.82 -23.81
CA ALA A 118 3.05 -4.24 -23.79
C ALA A 118 4.43 -4.50 -24.35
N LEU A 119 5.23 -5.25 -23.60
CA LEU A 119 6.59 -5.62 -23.96
C LEU A 119 6.72 -7.13 -24.12
N ASP A 120 7.66 -7.54 -24.94
CA ASP A 120 8.17 -8.90 -24.95
C ASP A 120 8.95 -9.14 -23.64
N PRO A 121 8.60 -10.16 -22.84
CA PRO A 121 9.18 -10.32 -21.51
C PRO A 121 10.66 -10.76 -21.54
N GLU A 122 11.14 -11.41 -22.61
CA GLU A 122 12.56 -11.83 -22.73
C GLU A 122 13.46 -10.68 -23.16
N THR A 123 12.97 -9.79 -24.05
CA THR A 123 13.80 -8.83 -24.75
C THR A 123 13.53 -7.37 -24.40
N GLY A 124 12.38 -7.08 -23.75
CA GLY A 124 11.92 -5.73 -23.50
C GLY A 124 11.46 -4.96 -24.75
N ILE A 125 11.32 -5.66 -25.91
CA ILE A 125 10.87 -5.02 -27.14
C ILE A 125 9.38 -4.72 -27.06
N GLN A 126 9.00 -3.47 -27.37
CA GLN A 126 7.60 -3.05 -27.39
C GLN A 126 6.81 -3.79 -28.47
N LYS A 127 5.69 -4.39 -28.08
CA LYS A 127 4.72 -5.04 -28.99
C LYS A 127 3.65 -4.03 -29.41
N TRP A 128 3.08 -3.31 -28.45
CA TRP A 128 2.12 -2.26 -28.71
C TRP A 128 2.16 -1.19 -27.60
N ARG A 129 1.57 -0.04 -27.88
CA ARG A 129 1.41 1.10 -26.98
C ARG A 129 0.05 1.73 -27.18
N TYR A 130 -0.66 2.01 -26.12
CA TYR A 130 -1.90 2.76 -26.11
C TYR A 130 -1.73 4.03 -25.27
N ASP A 131 -2.09 5.18 -25.85
CA ASP A 131 -2.04 6.48 -25.17
C ASP A 131 -3.50 6.97 -24.97
N PRO A 132 -4.00 7.06 -23.72
CA PRO A 132 -5.35 7.48 -23.40
C PRO A 132 -5.60 8.97 -23.67
N LYS A 133 -4.58 9.73 -24.07
CA LYS A 133 -4.65 11.18 -24.36
C LYS A 133 -5.08 12.01 -23.16
N ILE A 134 -4.43 11.75 -22.01
CA ILE A 134 -4.61 12.57 -20.82
C ILE A 134 -4.26 14.02 -21.14
N ASP A 135 -5.11 14.96 -20.72
CA ASP A 135 -4.83 16.39 -20.86
C ASP A 135 -3.74 16.83 -19.88
N ARG A 136 -2.52 16.92 -20.37
CA ARG A 136 -1.32 17.25 -19.60
C ARG A 136 -1.25 18.70 -19.12
N LYS A 137 -2.20 19.55 -19.48
CA LYS A 137 -2.31 20.95 -19.03
C LYS A 137 -3.14 21.08 -17.76
N ARG A 138 -3.88 20.05 -17.39
CA ARG A 138 -4.68 20.01 -16.17
C ARG A 138 -3.80 19.86 -14.92
N HIS A 139 -4.34 20.30 -13.79
CA HIS A 139 -3.65 20.28 -12.50
C HIS A 139 -4.12 19.10 -11.64
N TYR A 140 -3.79 17.88 -12.05
CA TYR A 140 -4.09 16.69 -11.28
C TYR A 140 -3.51 16.77 -9.87
N SER A 141 -4.22 16.23 -8.87
CA SER A 141 -3.74 16.17 -7.48
C SER A 141 -2.58 15.19 -7.35
N ASP A 142 -2.64 14.09 -8.09
CA ASP A 142 -1.55 13.11 -8.25
C ASP A 142 -1.24 12.90 -9.74
N VAL A 143 0.00 12.57 -10.08
CA VAL A 143 0.38 12.15 -11.44
C VAL A 143 1.14 10.84 -11.32
N ALA A 144 0.37 9.77 -11.08
CA ALA A 144 0.88 8.43 -10.85
C ALA A 144 -0.03 7.37 -11.48
N GLY A 145 0.58 6.29 -11.98
CA GLY A 145 -0.09 5.06 -12.35
C GLY A 145 0.68 3.90 -11.74
N ARG A 146 0.00 3.03 -10.96
CA ARG A 146 0.65 1.92 -10.26
C ARG A 146 0.65 0.62 -11.04
N GLY A 147 -0.22 0.52 -12.05
CA GLY A 147 -0.25 -0.63 -12.94
C GLY A 147 -1.62 -0.90 -13.55
N VAL A 148 -1.69 -1.98 -14.27
CA VAL A 148 -2.88 -2.46 -14.98
C VAL A 148 -3.37 -3.78 -14.39
N SER A 149 -4.61 -4.17 -14.72
CA SER A 149 -5.14 -5.48 -14.40
C SER A 149 -5.50 -6.23 -15.67
N VAL A 150 -5.44 -7.55 -15.62
CA VAL A 150 -5.73 -8.42 -16.75
C VAL A 150 -6.93 -9.31 -16.45
N TRP A 151 -7.69 -9.64 -17.50
CA TRP A 151 -8.86 -10.49 -17.42
C TRP A 151 -8.99 -11.34 -18.68
N GLU A 152 -9.44 -12.58 -18.53
CA GLU A 152 -9.75 -13.49 -19.63
C GLU A 152 -11.21 -13.93 -19.55
N ASP A 153 -11.91 -13.87 -20.69
CA ASP A 153 -13.28 -14.34 -20.79
C ASP A 153 -13.32 -15.88 -20.74
N THR A 154 -13.97 -16.42 -19.74
CA THR A 154 -14.11 -17.86 -19.56
C THR A 154 -15.20 -18.49 -20.44
N ASP A 155 -16.03 -17.68 -21.16
CA ASP A 155 -17.03 -18.20 -22.09
C ASP A 155 -16.33 -18.75 -23.36
N PRO A 156 -16.37 -20.07 -23.60
CA PRO A 156 -15.70 -20.69 -24.75
C PRO A 156 -16.25 -20.21 -26.09
N LYS A 157 -17.40 -19.54 -26.13
CA LYS A 157 -17.98 -18.94 -27.32
C LYS A 157 -17.39 -17.57 -27.67
N ARG A 158 -16.69 -16.96 -26.73
CA ARG A 158 -16.06 -15.64 -26.88
C ARG A 158 -14.57 -15.78 -27.07
N GLN A 159 -14.17 -16.05 -28.31
CA GLN A 159 -12.77 -16.21 -28.73
C GLN A 159 -12.38 -15.02 -29.65
N GLY A 160 -11.09 -14.68 -29.67
CA GLY A 160 -10.57 -13.65 -30.57
C GLY A 160 -10.38 -12.30 -29.87
N ALA A 161 -10.63 -11.21 -30.61
CA ALA A 161 -10.42 -9.85 -30.10
C ALA A 161 -11.24 -9.60 -28.84
N CYS A 162 -10.59 -9.00 -27.82
CA CYS A 162 -11.19 -8.67 -26.51
C CYS A 162 -11.69 -9.86 -25.68
N ALA A 163 -11.35 -11.10 -26.03
CA ALA A 163 -11.51 -12.25 -25.13
C ALA A 163 -10.51 -12.18 -23.94
N ARG A 164 -9.38 -11.50 -24.16
CA ARG A 164 -8.38 -11.16 -23.13
C ARG A 164 -8.25 -9.64 -23.06
N ARG A 165 -8.38 -9.08 -21.88
CA ARG A 165 -8.42 -7.63 -21.69
C ARG A 165 -7.37 -7.16 -20.71
N VAL A 166 -6.88 -5.93 -20.95
CA VAL A 166 -6.11 -5.13 -20.01
C VAL A 166 -7.01 -3.98 -19.56
N PHE A 167 -7.22 -3.84 -18.26
CA PHE A 167 -7.96 -2.75 -17.66
C PHE A 167 -7.01 -1.73 -17.06
N VAL A 168 -7.30 -0.45 -17.28
CA VAL A 168 -6.56 0.68 -16.70
C VAL A 168 -7.51 1.75 -16.21
N GLY A 169 -7.27 2.27 -15.00
CA GLY A 169 -7.87 3.50 -14.51
C GLY A 169 -7.06 4.71 -14.96
N THR A 170 -7.65 5.88 -15.10
CA THR A 170 -6.92 7.04 -15.59
C THR A 170 -7.05 8.27 -14.68
N LEU A 171 -6.08 9.19 -14.79
CA LEU A 171 -6.07 10.47 -14.06
C LEU A 171 -7.29 11.34 -14.38
N ASP A 172 -7.88 11.22 -15.55
CA ASP A 172 -9.11 11.93 -15.93
C ASP A 172 -10.39 11.13 -15.66
N ALA A 173 -10.31 10.17 -14.72
CA ALA A 173 -11.42 9.38 -14.21
C ALA A 173 -12.16 8.53 -15.27
N ARG A 174 -11.42 7.78 -16.09
CA ARG A 174 -11.98 6.75 -16.97
C ARG A 174 -11.50 5.36 -16.55
N LEU A 175 -12.34 4.36 -16.77
CA LEU A 175 -11.95 2.95 -16.79
C LEU A 175 -11.92 2.49 -18.24
N ILE A 176 -10.77 2.04 -18.71
CA ILE A 176 -10.53 1.65 -20.11
C ILE A 176 -10.28 0.15 -20.19
N ALA A 177 -10.86 -0.52 -21.16
CA ALA A 177 -10.62 -1.92 -21.50
C ALA A 177 -9.93 -2.03 -22.86
N LEU A 178 -8.73 -2.62 -22.88
CA LEU A 178 -7.93 -2.84 -24.09
C LEU A 178 -7.85 -4.32 -24.41
N ASP A 179 -7.84 -4.67 -25.69
CA ASP A 179 -7.48 -6.01 -26.15
C ASP A 179 -6.02 -6.31 -25.79
N ALA A 180 -5.78 -7.38 -25.06
CA ALA A 180 -4.46 -7.70 -24.53
C ALA A 180 -3.41 -7.97 -25.62
N GLY A 181 -3.83 -8.52 -26.76
CA GLY A 181 -2.93 -8.82 -27.88
C GLY A 181 -2.55 -7.63 -28.74
N SER A 182 -3.45 -6.66 -28.89
CA SER A 182 -3.28 -5.55 -29.85
C SER A 182 -3.23 -4.15 -29.22
N GLY A 183 -3.68 -4.00 -27.99
CA GLY A 183 -3.79 -2.69 -27.33
C GLY A 183 -4.93 -1.81 -27.85
N GLN A 184 -5.82 -2.37 -28.69
CA GLN A 184 -6.98 -1.61 -29.19
C GLN A 184 -8.09 -1.58 -28.15
N PRO A 185 -8.82 -0.45 -27.98
CA PRO A 185 -9.99 -0.40 -27.10
C PRO A 185 -11.06 -1.42 -27.47
N CYS A 186 -11.62 -2.10 -26.47
CA CYS A 186 -12.67 -3.10 -26.65
C CYS A 186 -14.02 -2.41 -26.84
N ALA A 187 -14.50 -2.31 -28.07
CA ALA A 187 -15.66 -1.52 -28.44
C ALA A 187 -16.97 -1.94 -27.73
N ASP A 188 -17.04 -3.17 -27.21
CA ASP A 188 -18.17 -3.71 -26.45
C ASP A 188 -18.15 -3.31 -24.96
N PHE A 189 -17.10 -2.62 -24.49
CA PHE A 189 -16.97 -2.13 -23.12
C PHE A 189 -17.35 -0.65 -23.03
N GLY A 190 -18.40 -0.34 -22.26
CA GLY A 190 -18.91 1.03 -22.08
C GLY A 190 -19.19 1.75 -23.39
N THR A 191 -18.63 2.96 -23.51
CA THR A 191 -18.68 3.73 -24.76
C THR A 191 -17.33 3.66 -25.46
N THR A 192 -17.25 2.93 -26.56
CA THR A 192 -16.02 2.79 -27.37
C THR A 192 -14.78 2.32 -26.59
N GLY A 193 -14.96 1.38 -25.68
CA GLY A 193 -13.87 0.77 -24.88
C GLY A 193 -13.60 1.45 -23.53
N GLN A 194 -14.48 2.34 -23.08
CA GLN A 194 -14.29 3.07 -21.83
C GLN A 194 -15.58 3.40 -21.07
N VAL A 195 -15.47 3.56 -19.76
CA VAL A 195 -16.51 4.04 -18.85
C VAL A 195 -16.04 5.35 -18.23
N ASP A 196 -16.88 6.41 -18.26
CA ASP A 196 -16.65 7.65 -17.50
C ASP A 196 -17.00 7.41 -16.04
N LEU A 197 -16.00 7.54 -15.16
CA LEU A 197 -16.14 7.33 -13.73
C LEU A 197 -16.64 8.57 -12.98
N THR A 198 -16.91 9.68 -13.62
CA THR A 198 -17.50 10.87 -12.99
C THR A 198 -19.02 10.76 -12.85
N GLY A 199 -19.65 9.81 -13.56
CA GLY A 199 -21.09 9.56 -13.46
C GLY A 199 -21.51 9.15 -12.05
N ASN A 200 -22.61 9.75 -11.54
CA ASN A 200 -23.17 9.50 -10.21
C ASN A 200 -22.20 9.75 -9.03
N VAL A 201 -21.15 10.52 -9.25
CA VAL A 201 -20.27 11.03 -8.20
C VAL A 201 -20.44 12.54 -8.14
N ARG A 202 -20.47 13.09 -6.92
CA ARG A 202 -20.50 14.54 -6.72
C ARG A 202 -19.12 15.10 -7.07
N ILE A 203 -18.93 15.56 -8.31
CA ILE A 203 -17.69 16.19 -8.76
C ILE A 203 -17.70 17.67 -8.42
N ARG A 204 -16.66 18.16 -7.77
CA ARG A 204 -16.40 19.57 -7.44
C ARG A 204 -15.29 20.13 -8.31
N ASP A 205 -14.23 19.35 -8.47
CA ASP A 205 -13.13 19.65 -9.36
C ASP A 205 -12.74 18.37 -10.13
N ARG A 206 -12.85 18.39 -11.45
CA ARG A 206 -12.56 17.21 -12.26
C ARG A 206 -11.06 16.86 -12.27
N ASP A 207 -10.20 17.80 -11.91
CA ASP A 207 -8.75 17.63 -11.86
C ASP A 207 -8.28 16.95 -10.57
N ASP A 208 -9.18 16.76 -9.59
CA ASP A 208 -8.91 16.18 -8.28
C ASP A 208 -9.66 14.85 -8.04
N TYR A 209 -10.23 14.24 -9.11
CA TYR A 209 -10.86 12.92 -9.05
C TYR A 209 -10.22 11.99 -10.09
N GLU A 210 -9.39 11.10 -9.65
CA GLU A 210 -8.43 10.31 -10.42
C GLU A 210 -8.53 8.82 -10.10
N VAL A 211 -7.92 7.96 -10.92
CA VAL A 211 -7.65 6.56 -10.59
C VAL A 211 -6.17 6.31 -10.77
N THR A 212 -5.48 5.99 -9.67
CA THR A 212 -4.01 5.84 -9.63
C THR A 212 -3.56 4.41 -9.37
N SER A 213 -4.49 3.49 -9.07
CA SER A 213 -4.20 2.08 -8.79
C SER A 213 -4.91 1.14 -9.76
N PRO A 214 -4.34 -0.04 -10.04
CA PRO A 214 -4.97 -1.02 -10.90
C PRO A 214 -6.34 -1.46 -10.34
N PRO A 215 -7.36 -1.65 -11.20
CA PRO A 215 -8.65 -2.20 -10.78
C PRO A 215 -8.49 -3.60 -10.17
N ALA A 216 -9.30 -3.96 -9.16
CA ALA A 216 -9.35 -5.34 -8.69
C ALA A 216 -10.28 -6.18 -9.59
N ILE A 217 -9.88 -7.40 -9.92
CA ILE A 217 -10.66 -8.32 -10.77
C ILE A 217 -11.12 -9.50 -9.92
N VAL A 218 -12.44 -9.72 -9.86
CA VAL A 218 -13.04 -10.87 -9.16
C VAL A 218 -14.00 -11.56 -10.14
N GLY A 219 -13.59 -12.69 -10.72
CA GLY A 219 -14.34 -13.32 -11.81
C GLY A 219 -14.57 -12.32 -12.95
N ASP A 220 -15.85 -12.05 -13.24
CA ASP A 220 -16.26 -11.10 -14.29
C ASP A 220 -16.57 -9.68 -13.74
N THR A 221 -16.09 -9.36 -12.55
CA THR A 221 -16.33 -8.07 -11.90
C THR A 221 -15.03 -7.25 -11.82
N VAL A 222 -15.06 -6.03 -12.33
CA VAL A 222 -13.97 -5.05 -12.25
C VAL A 222 -14.31 -4.01 -11.18
N VAL A 223 -13.56 -3.97 -10.09
CA VAL A 223 -13.78 -3.05 -8.96
C VAL A 223 -12.77 -1.91 -9.01
N VAL A 224 -13.25 -0.69 -8.90
CA VAL A 224 -12.44 0.54 -9.03
C VAL A 224 -12.66 1.45 -7.82
N GLY A 225 -11.58 1.90 -7.21
CA GLY A 225 -11.56 3.01 -6.27
C GLY A 225 -11.27 4.35 -6.95
N SER A 226 -10.82 5.32 -6.17
CA SER A 226 -10.41 6.64 -6.68
C SER A 226 -9.35 7.28 -5.80
N SER A 227 -8.56 8.18 -6.36
CA SER A 227 -7.77 9.17 -5.65
C SER A 227 -8.53 10.50 -5.68
N VAL A 228 -8.52 11.23 -4.58
CA VAL A 228 -9.22 12.51 -4.41
C VAL A 228 -8.25 13.52 -3.80
N GLY A 229 -8.24 14.74 -4.32
CA GLY A 229 -7.46 15.85 -3.77
C GLY A 229 -8.06 16.37 -2.45
N ASP A 230 -7.87 15.65 -1.36
CA ASP A 230 -8.61 15.75 -0.09
C ASP A 230 -8.24 16.96 0.79
N ASN A 231 -7.00 17.44 0.72
CA ASN A 231 -6.55 18.57 1.54
C ASN A 231 -6.92 19.96 1.01
N ARG A 232 -7.62 20.06 -0.13
CA ARG A 232 -8.00 21.35 -0.72
C ARG A 232 -9.22 21.98 -0.06
N ALA A 233 -10.21 21.18 0.36
CA ALA A 233 -11.47 21.66 0.91
C ALA A 233 -12.19 20.59 1.74
N VAL A 234 -13.23 21.01 2.50
CA VAL A 234 -14.20 20.10 3.13
C VAL A 234 -15.06 19.43 2.05
N ASP A 235 -15.61 20.23 1.14
CA ASP A 235 -16.52 19.78 0.06
C ASP A 235 -15.69 19.37 -1.16
N VAL A 236 -15.23 18.13 -1.14
CA VAL A 236 -14.52 17.48 -2.25
C VAL A 236 -15.34 16.28 -2.77
N GLU A 237 -14.84 15.60 -3.76
CA GLU A 237 -15.42 14.40 -4.34
C GLU A 237 -15.56 13.30 -3.28
N ARG A 238 -16.60 12.48 -3.42
CA ARG A 238 -16.78 11.31 -2.54
C ARG A 238 -16.03 10.11 -3.10
N GLY A 239 -15.36 9.38 -2.23
CA GLY A 239 -14.57 8.21 -2.57
C GLY A 239 -15.39 6.96 -2.88
N VAL A 240 -16.40 7.07 -3.75
CA VAL A 240 -17.31 5.96 -4.07
C VAL A 240 -16.56 4.84 -4.77
N ILE A 241 -16.63 3.64 -4.20
CA ILE A 241 -16.09 2.41 -4.78
C ILE A 241 -17.16 1.83 -5.71
N ARG A 242 -16.78 1.40 -6.91
CA ARG A 242 -17.72 0.92 -7.92
C ARG A 242 -17.23 -0.35 -8.59
N ALA A 243 -18.19 -1.17 -8.98
CA ALA A 243 -17.92 -2.37 -9.74
C ALA A 243 -18.65 -2.36 -11.09
N PHE A 244 -17.96 -2.91 -12.08
CA PHE A 244 -18.42 -2.98 -13.46
C PHE A 244 -18.31 -4.41 -13.98
N ASP A 245 -19.18 -4.75 -14.91
CA ASP A 245 -19.08 -5.99 -15.67
C ASP A 245 -17.86 -5.94 -16.61
N ALA A 246 -17.00 -6.93 -16.55
CA ALA A 246 -15.74 -6.97 -17.30
C ALA A 246 -15.94 -7.03 -18.83
N ARG A 247 -17.10 -7.51 -19.32
CA ARG A 247 -17.41 -7.59 -20.74
C ARG A 247 -18.01 -6.30 -21.27
N THR A 248 -18.97 -5.75 -20.52
CA THR A 248 -19.82 -4.67 -21.04
C THR A 248 -19.52 -3.29 -20.46
N GLY A 249 -18.80 -3.21 -19.33
CA GLY A 249 -18.63 -1.96 -18.59
C GLY A 249 -19.90 -1.46 -17.88
N THR A 250 -20.94 -2.28 -17.83
CA THR A 250 -22.17 -1.95 -17.09
C THR A 250 -21.89 -1.94 -15.59
N GLN A 251 -22.26 -0.87 -14.90
CA GLN A 251 -22.11 -0.79 -13.46
C GLN A 251 -22.98 -1.86 -12.76
N ARG A 252 -22.37 -2.68 -11.92
CA ARG A 252 -23.02 -3.72 -11.13
C ARG A 252 -23.50 -3.21 -9.77
N TRP A 253 -22.62 -2.49 -9.07
CA TRP A 253 -22.90 -1.89 -7.77
C TRP A 253 -22.01 -0.69 -7.47
N SER A 254 -22.34 0.04 -6.41
CA SER A 254 -21.51 1.08 -5.80
C SER A 254 -21.61 1.02 -4.28
N PHE A 255 -20.51 1.39 -3.62
CA PHE A 255 -20.43 1.53 -2.17
C PHE A 255 -19.83 2.91 -1.84
N ASP A 256 -20.56 3.73 -1.09
CA ASP A 256 -20.08 5.02 -0.62
C ASP A 256 -19.65 4.89 0.84
N PRO A 257 -18.39 5.14 1.22
CA PRO A 257 -17.93 5.07 2.60
C PRO A 257 -18.56 6.12 3.51
N ILE A 258 -19.02 7.24 2.96
CA ILE A 258 -19.57 8.35 3.73
C ILE A 258 -21.10 8.27 3.73
N PRO A 259 -21.79 8.35 4.90
CA PRO A 259 -23.23 8.29 4.97
C PRO A 259 -23.90 9.51 4.32
N ASP A 260 -24.97 9.29 3.58
CA ASP A 260 -25.85 10.31 3.03
C ASP A 260 -27.17 10.44 3.81
N ASN A 261 -27.53 9.40 4.61
CA ASN A 261 -28.74 9.37 5.40
C ASN A 261 -28.60 8.43 6.62
N SER A 262 -29.62 8.39 7.47
CA SER A 262 -29.63 7.61 8.70
C SER A 262 -29.73 6.08 8.51
N ALA A 263 -30.06 5.61 7.31
CA ALA A 263 -30.11 4.18 7.01
C ALA A 263 -28.72 3.60 6.64
N HIS A 264 -27.76 4.46 6.39
CA HIS A 264 -26.39 4.02 6.07
C HIS A 264 -25.75 3.32 7.28
N PRO A 265 -25.01 2.19 7.10
CA PRO A 265 -24.44 1.41 8.20
C PRO A 265 -23.48 2.18 9.13
N ALA A 266 -22.85 3.26 8.65
CA ALA A 266 -21.96 4.09 9.45
C ALA A 266 -22.62 5.36 10.01
N ALA A 267 -23.92 5.56 9.83
CA ALA A 267 -24.60 6.82 10.15
C ALA A 267 -24.44 7.28 11.61
N ALA A 268 -24.34 6.32 12.55
CA ALA A 268 -24.19 6.62 13.97
C ALA A 268 -22.79 7.18 14.33
N GLU A 269 -21.79 6.94 13.51
CA GLU A 269 -20.40 7.36 13.74
C GLU A 269 -20.01 8.61 12.96
N TRP A 270 -21.00 9.30 12.41
CA TRP A 270 -20.82 10.57 11.71
C TRP A 270 -21.81 11.62 12.19
N ASN A 271 -21.40 12.88 12.17
CA ASN A 271 -22.36 13.99 12.18
C ASN A 271 -23.00 14.05 10.78
N LEU A 272 -24.24 13.56 10.63
CA LEU A 272 -24.89 13.42 9.33
C LEU A 272 -25.03 14.74 8.57
N SER A 273 -25.26 15.87 9.27
CA SER A 273 -25.37 17.17 8.61
C SER A 273 -24.05 17.63 7.99
N GLN A 274 -22.91 17.23 8.57
CA GLN A 274 -21.58 17.51 8.04
C GLN A 274 -21.19 16.49 6.98
N ALA A 275 -21.55 15.22 7.14
CA ALA A 275 -21.28 14.14 6.19
C ALA A 275 -21.84 14.42 4.78
N THR A 276 -22.94 15.17 4.67
CA THR A 276 -23.51 15.57 3.38
C THR A 276 -22.60 16.47 2.56
N THR A 277 -21.68 17.18 3.20
CA THR A 277 -20.71 18.09 2.54
C THR A 277 -19.30 17.52 2.50
N THR A 278 -18.93 16.63 3.42
CA THR A 278 -17.63 15.95 3.46
C THR A 278 -17.42 15.07 2.23
N GLY A 279 -16.18 14.92 1.80
CA GLY A 279 -15.75 14.03 0.71
C GLY A 279 -14.58 13.14 1.11
N ALA A 280 -13.84 12.65 0.11
CA ALA A 280 -12.75 11.68 0.22
C ALA A 280 -13.21 10.35 0.86
N ALA A 281 -12.51 9.79 1.86
CA ALA A 281 -12.67 8.43 2.37
C ALA A 281 -12.55 7.39 1.25
N ASN A 282 -11.79 7.71 0.23
CA ASN A 282 -11.61 6.98 -1.01
C ASN A 282 -10.62 5.82 -0.87
N SER A 283 -10.67 4.89 -1.81
CA SER A 283 -9.66 3.84 -1.94
C SER A 283 -8.74 4.16 -3.11
N TRP A 284 -7.58 4.74 -2.82
CA TRP A 284 -6.55 5.03 -3.80
C TRP A 284 -5.43 4.00 -3.79
N GLY A 285 -5.31 3.21 -2.70
CA GLY A 285 -4.41 2.08 -2.60
C GLY A 285 -4.88 0.88 -3.44
N VAL A 286 -3.98 -0.07 -3.64
CA VAL A 286 -4.29 -1.31 -4.36
C VAL A 286 -5.17 -2.22 -3.48
N MET A 287 -6.20 -2.79 -4.08
CA MET A 287 -7.11 -3.75 -3.44
C MET A 287 -6.59 -5.18 -3.59
N SER A 288 -7.00 -6.09 -2.72
CA SER A 288 -6.73 -7.53 -2.86
C SER A 288 -8.02 -8.32 -2.98
N VAL A 289 -7.92 -9.53 -3.54
CA VAL A 289 -9.06 -10.36 -3.89
C VAL A 289 -8.97 -11.71 -3.21
N ASP A 290 -10.02 -12.09 -2.51
CA ASP A 290 -10.26 -13.44 -2.03
C ASP A 290 -11.27 -14.13 -2.97
N GLU A 291 -10.74 -14.81 -3.99
CA GLU A 291 -11.57 -15.47 -5.01
C GLU A 291 -12.38 -16.62 -4.41
N GLU A 292 -11.87 -17.30 -3.39
CA GLU A 292 -12.52 -18.43 -2.73
C GLU A 292 -13.85 -18.01 -2.10
N HIS A 293 -13.86 -16.82 -1.46
CA HIS A 293 -15.04 -16.28 -0.79
C HIS A 293 -15.79 -15.23 -1.63
N GLY A 294 -15.23 -14.85 -2.79
CA GLY A 294 -15.78 -13.80 -3.65
C GLY A 294 -15.71 -12.40 -3.04
N TYR A 295 -14.71 -12.13 -2.18
CA TYR A 295 -14.55 -10.84 -1.51
C TYR A 295 -13.48 -9.98 -2.19
N VAL A 296 -13.70 -8.68 -2.16
CA VAL A 296 -12.66 -7.69 -2.40
C VAL A 296 -12.31 -6.99 -1.09
N LEU A 297 -11.02 -6.96 -0.75
CA LEU A 297 -10.47 -6.33 0.45
C LEU A 297 -9.99 -4.92 0.07
N ILE A 298 -10.64 -3.91 0.63
CA ILE A 298 -10.53 -2.52 0.18
C ILE A 298 -9.99 -1.66 1.31
N PRO A 299 -8.77 -1.13 1.18
CA PRO A 299 -8.24 -0.15 2.13
C PRO A 299 -8.77 1.23 1.78
N THR A 300 -9.31 1.97 2.76
CA THR A 300 -9.81 3.34 2.57
C THR A 300 -8.91 4.37 3.23
N GLY A 301 -8.87 5.55 2.64
CA GLY A 301 -8.15 6.72 3.15
C GLY A 301 -8.99 7.57 4.09
N SER A 302 -8.44 8.73 4.43
CA SER A 302 -9.03 9.71 5.32
C SER A 302 -10.25 10.39 4.72
N ALA A 303 -11.13 10.89 5.56
CA ALA A 303 -12.19 11.79 5.14
C ALA A 303 -11.65 13.23 5.10
N SER A 304 -12.12 14.03 4.14
CA SER A 304 -11.62 15.39 3.91
C SER A 304 -12.16 16.40 4.93
N PRO A 305 -11.33 17.37 5.34
CA PRO A 305 -9.89 17.50 5.12
C PRO A 305 -9.08 16.75 6.21
N ASP A 306 -7.84 16.33 5.91
CA ASP A 306 -7.08 15.41 6.74
C ASP A 306 -6.61 15.98 8.08
N PHE A 307 -6.27 17.27 8.15
CA PHE A 307 -5.59 17.86 9.32
C PHE A 307 -6.50 18.69 10.23
N TYR A 308 -7.80 18.79 9.92
CA TYR A 308 -8.81 19.41 10.75
C TYR A 308 -10.17 18.74 10.57
N GLY A 309 -10.61 17.98 11.56
CA GLY A 309 -11.85 17.20 11.52
C GLY A 309 -13.10 17.88 12.07
N GLY A 310 -13.02 19.17 12.53
CA GLY A 310 -14.16 19.88 13.11
C GLY A 310 -15.35 20.12 12.16
N LYS A 311 -15.19 19.74 10.89
CA LYS A 311 -16.25 19.74 9.86
C LYS A 311 -16.77 18.35 9.50
N ARG A 312 -16.30 17.30 10.22
CA ARG A 312 -16.69 15.90 10.04
C ARG A 312 -16.70 15.12 11.36
N LEU A 313 -17.34 15.69 12.38
CA LEU A 313 -17.36 15.12 13.73
C LEU A 313 -17.89 13.68 13.77
N GLY A 314 -17.37 12.89 14.70
CA GLY A 314 -17.62 11.45 14.85
C GLY A 314 -16.35 10.63 14.55
N SER A 315 -16.41 9.31 14.72
CA SER A 315 -15.25 8.43 14.43
C SER A 315 -14.93 8.32 12.93
N ASN A 316 -15.85 8.73 12.06
CA ASN A 316 -15.77 8.64 10.60
C ASN A 316 -15.63 7.19 10.10
N ARG A 317 -16.41 6.27 10.67
CA ARG A 317 -16.38 4.86 10.28
C ARG A 317 -16.48 4.69 8.76
N PHE A 318 -15.73 3.73 8.23
CA PHE A 318 -15.43 3.41 6.84
C PHE A 318 -14.37 4.31 6.19
N ALA A 319 -14.01 5.48 6.75
CA ALA A 319 -12.73 6.10 6.48
C ALA A 319 -11.63 5.39 7.28
N ASN A 320 -10.39 5.39 6.79
CA ASN A 320 -9.21 4.75 7.40
C ASN A 320 -9.50 3.30 7.86
N SER A 321 -10.20 2.57 6.99
CA SER A 321 -10.77 1.25 7.30
C SER A 321 -10.36 0.21 6.27
N LEU A 322 -10.21 -1.02 6.72
CA LEU A 322 -10.19 -2.18 5.84
C LEU A 322 -11.63 -2.70 5.71
N LEU A 323 -12.14 -2.73 4.49
CA LEU A 323 -13.49 -3.20 4.16
C LEU A 323 -13.39 -4.53 3.41
N ALA A 324 -14.18 -5.52 3.77
CA ALA A 324 -14.46 -6.69 2.94
C ALA A 324 -15.85 -6.54 2.32
N ILE A 325 -15.89 -6.51 1.00
CA ILE A 325 -17.12 -6.34 0.23
C ILE A 325 -17.33 -7.57 -0.66
N ASP A 326 -18.54 -8.10 -0.66
CA ASP A 326 -18.98 -9.14 -1.61
C ASP A 326 -18.93 -8.56 -3.04
N ALA A 327 -18.03 -9.07 -3.86
CA ALA A 327 -17.78 -8.57 -5.21
C ALA A 327 -18.96 -8.76 -6.16
N ALA A 328 -19.88 -9.71 -5.89
CA ALA A 328 -21.01 -9.96 -6.75
C ALA A 328 -22.13 -8.91 -6.60
N ASN A 329 -22.29 -8.35 -5.39
CA ASN A 329 -23.46 -7.51 -5.07
C ASN A 329 -23.15 -6.21 -4.33
N GLY A 330 -21.89 -5.95 -3.95
CA GLY A 330 -21.45 -4.73 -3.27
C GLY A 330 -21.82 -4.64 -1.79
N LYS A 331 -22.30 -5.75 -1.18
CA LYS A 331 -22.66 -5.75 0.24
C LYS A 331 -21.40 -5.82 1.10
N LEU A 332 -21.36 -4.96 2.13
CA LEU A 332 -20.35 -5.03 3.16
C LEU A 332 -20.48 -6.35 3.94
N VAL A 333 -19.41 -7.13 4.00
CA VAL A 333 -19.31 -8.36 4.79
C VAL A 333 -18.82 -8.03 6.20
N TRP A 334 -17.70 -7.31 6.28
CA TRP A 334 -17.16 -6.79 7.54
C TRP A 334 -16.28 -5.57 7.29
N ASN A 335 -15.98 -4.83 8.36
CA ASN A 335 -15.00 -3.74 8.32
C ASN A 335 -14.21 -3.64 9.62
N GLN A 336 -13.00 -3.10 9.52
CA GLN A 336 -12.16 -2.74 10.66
C GLN A 336 -11.59 -1.33 10.45
N GLN A 337 -11.96 -0.39 11.32
CA GLN A 337 -11.40 0.95 11.30
C GLN A 337 -10.08 0.97 12.08
N LEU A 338 -9.00 1.46 11.47
CA LEU A 338 -7.65 1.41 12.04
C LEU A 338 -7.13 2.79 12.48
N VAL A 339 -7.85 3.86 12.15
CA VAL A 339 -7.66 5.20 12.71
C VAL A 339 -9.03 5.84 12.88
N HIS A 340 -9.37 6.22 14.11
CA HIS A 340 -10.62 6.92 14.43
C HIS A 340 -10.43 8.42 14.25
N HIS A 341 -11.35 9.08 13.55
CA HIS A 341 -11.34 10.52 13.35
C HIS A 341 -9.94 11.05 12.99
N ASP A 342 -9.45 10.59 11.85
CA ASP A 342 -8.07 10.85 11.43
C ASP A 342 -7.78 12.35 11.30
N LEU A 343 -6.65 12.78 11.86
CA LEU A 343 -6.14 14.16 11.83
C LEU A 343 -4.68 14.21 11.35
N TRP A 344 -4.19 13.11 10.79
CA TRP A 344 -2.76 12.91 10.51
C TRP A 344 -2.48 12.48 9.07
N ASP A 345 -3.54 12.29 8.25
CA ASP A 345 -3.44 11.70 6.92
C ASP A 345 -2.86 10.26 7.01
N PHE A 346 -3.42 9.48 7.95
CA PHE A 346 -3.02 8.09 8.16
C PHE A 346 -3.88 7.10 7.37
N ASP A 347 -3.99 7.33 6.07
CA ASP A 347 -4.66 6.42 5.13
C ASP A 347 -4.18 4.98 5.26
N LEU A 348 -5.04 4.04 4.90
CA LEU A 348 -4.63 2.68 4.61
C LEU A 348 -4.11 2.62 3.16
N ALA A 349 -2.86 3.04 2.96
CA ALA A 349 -2.25 3.16 1.63
C ALA A 349 -1.78 1.82 1.06
N ALA A 350 -1.38 0.88 1.94
CA ALA A 350 -0.80 -0.41 1.57
C ALA A 350 -1.85 -1.40 1.09
N GLN A 351 -1.50 -2.18 0.06
CA GLN A 351 -2.31 -3.32 -0.37
C GLN A 351 -2.52 -4.30 0.81
N PRO A 352 -3.75 -4.72 1.13
CA PRO A 352 -4.00 -5.78 2.10
C PRO A 352 -3.37 -7.09 1.59
N ALA A 353 -2.59 -7.79 2.41
CA ALA A 353 -1.98 -9.05 2.00
C ALA A 353 -2.73 -10.23 2.62
N LEU A 354 -3.23 -11.12 1.76
CA LEU A 354 -3.96 -12.33 2.17
C LEU A 354 -2.97 -13.49 2.32
N VAL A 355 -3.14 -14.26 3.39
CA VAL A 355 -2.21 -15.31 3.76
C VAL A 355 -2.90 -16.31 4.69
N ASP A 356 -2.46 -17.55 4.71
CA ASP A 356 -2.84 -18.47 5.77
C ASP A 356 -1.79 -18.41 6.88
N ILE A 357 -2.20 -18.00 8.07
CA ILE A 357 -1.29 -17.96 9.23
C ILE A 357 -1.49 -19.16 10.14
N GLU A 358 -0.40 -19.63 10.72
CA GLU A 358 -0.42 -20.76 11.64
C GLU A 358 -0.61 -20.26 13.08
N LEU A 359 -1.81 -20.46 13.63
CA LEU A 359 -2.12 -20.17 15.02
C LEU A 359 -2.29 -21.49 15.80
N GLN A 360 -1.39 -21.75 16.75
CA GLN A 360 -1.39 -22.97 17.57
C GLN A 360 -1.38 -24.27 16.74
N GLY A 361 -0.70 -24.26 15.60
CA GLY A 361 -0.61 -25.39 14.68
C GLY A 361 -1.82 -25.57 13.74
N ILE A 362 -2.73 -24.60 13.71
CA ILE A 362 -3.91 -24.60 12.84
C ILE A 362 -3.75 -23.48 11.81
N PRO A 363 -3.84 -23.75 10.48
CA PRO A 363 -3.88 -22.72 9.47
C PRO A 363 -5.20 -21.92 9.58
N VAL A 364 -5.11 -20.62 9.57
CA VAL A 364 -6.24 -19.69 9.64
C VAL A 364 -6.15 -18.71 8.48
N PRO A 365 -7.19 -18.63 7.63
CA PRO A 365 -7.24 -17.63 6.57
C PRO A 365 -7.19 -16.21 7.17
N ALA A 366 -6.18 -15.46 6.80
CA ALA A 366 -5.91 -14.14 7.36
C ALA A 366 -5.74 -13.06 6.30
N VAL A 367 -5.96 -11.82 6.69
CA VAL A 367 -5.54 -10.63 5.96
C VAL A 367 -4.68 -9.76 6.86
N ILE A 368 -3.56 -9.29 6.33
CA ILE A 368 -2.62 -8.40 7.01
C ILE A 368 -2.72 -7.02 6.40
N GLN A 369 -3.06 -6.02 7.22
CA GLN A 369 -3.05 -4.61 6.83
C GLN A 369 -1.87 -3.91 7.47
N ALA A 370 -0.94 -3.47 6.64
CA ALA A 370 0.12 -2.56 7.00
C ALA A 370 -0.36 -1.10 6.92
N THR A 371 0.13 -0.23 7.80
CA THR A 371 -0.41 1.13 7.95
C THR A 371 0.64 2.22 7.97
N LYS A 372 0.24 3.46 7.64
CA LYS A 372 1.04 4.67 7.81
C LYS A 372 1.48 4.86 9.27
N THR A 373 0.72 4.35 10.24
CA THR A 373 1.11 4.36 11.66
C THR A 373 2.30 3.44 11.99
N GLY A 374 2.77 2.63 11.02
CA GLY A 374 3.82 1.64 11.22
C GLY A 374 3.40 0.43 12.04
N MET A 375 2.10 0.27 12.26
CA MET A 375 1.50 -0.91 12.88
C MET A 375 1.01 -1.90 11.82
N LEU A 376 1.05 -3.18 12.18
CA LEU A 376 0.51 -4.28 11.39
C LEU A 376 -0.72 -4.83 12.11
N TYR A 377 -1.81 -5.00 11.37
CA TYR A 377 -3.05 -5.59 11.89
C TYR A 377 -3.36 -6.86 11.11
N VAL A 378 -3.80 -7.89 11.82
CA VAL A 378 -4.09 -9.20 11.23
C VAL A 378 -5.49 -9.63 11.63
N PHE A 379 -6.32 -9.92 10.64
CA PHE A 379 -7.71 -10.31 10.82
C PHE A 379 -7.99 -11.66 10.14
N ASP A 380 -8.92 -12.42 10.69
CA ASP A 380 -9.59 -13.51 9.97
C ASP A 380 -10.23 -12.90 8.71
N ARG A 381 -9.79 -13.32 7.51
CA ARG A 381 -10.24 -12.69 6.26
C ARG A 381 -11.70 -12.94 5.93
N VAL A 382 -12.30 -13.98 6.53
CA VAL A 382 -13.73 -14.34 6.32
C VAL A 382 -14.64 -13.57 7.26
N LYS A 383 -14.25 -13.43 8.55
CA LYS A 383 -15.07 -12.87 9.62
C LYS A 383 -14.68 -11.46 10.05
N GLY A 384 -13.50 -10.98 9.64
CA GLY A 384 -12.96 -9.70 10.06
C GLY A 384 -12.53 -9.62 11.52
N GLN A 385 -12.46 -10.74 12.25
CA GLN A 385 -12.08 -10.74 13.67
C GLN A 385 -10.56 -10.60 13.82
N PRO A 386 -10.07 -9.79 14.79
CA PRO A 386 -8.64 -9.69 15.04
C PRO A 386 -8.04 -11.03 15.46
N LEU A 387 -6.96 -11.45 14.80
CA LEU A 387 -6.21 -12.67 15.13
C LEU A 387 -5.06 -12.39 16.12
N PHE A 388 -4.62 -11.15 16.19
CA PHE A 388 -3.74 -10.63 17.24
C PHE A 388 -4.47 -9.55 18.03
N PRO A 389 -4.33 -9.48 19.36
CA PRO A 389 -5.02 -8.51 20.19
C PRO A 389 -4.85 -7.07 19.69
N ILE A 390 -5.94 -6.33 19.61
CA ILE A 390 -5.98 -4.90 19.38
C ILE A 390 -6.52 -4.24 20.65
N THR A 391 -5.85 -3.19 21.11
CA THR A 391 -6.21 -2.50 22.35
C THR A 391 -6.45 -1.04 22.06
N GLU A 392 -7.61 -0.52 22.43
CA GLU A 392 -7.89 0.92 22.45
C GLU A 392 -7.05 1.60 23.54
N LYS A 393 -6.18 2.54 23.12
CA LYS A 393 -5.35 3.31 24.05
C LYS A 393 -5.71 4.80 24.00
N PRO A 394 -5.74 5.48 25.17
CA PRO A 394 -5.92 6.93 25.21
C PRO A 394 -4.86 7.66 24.38
N VAL A 395 -5.27 8.70 23.66
CA VAL A 395 -4.42 9.55 22.83
C VAL A 395 -4.62 11.03 23.18
N PRO A 396 -3.67 11.92 22.82
CA PRO A 396 -3.76 13.34 23.12
C PRO A 396 -5.02 13.99 22.53
N ARG A 397 -5.64 14.87 23.31
CA ARG A 397 -6.79 15.68 22.85
C ARG A 397 -6.34 16.81 21.94
N SER A 398 -7.19 17.21 21.01
CA SER A 398 -6.99 18.46 20.27
C SER A 398 -7.14 19.67 21.22
N THR A 399 -6.37 20.72 20.93
CA THR A 399 -6.46 22.03 21.59
C THR A 399 -7.03 23.10 20.67
N VAL A 400 -7.40 22.69 19.45
CA VAL A 400 -7.89 23.59 18.40
C VAL A 400 -9.40 23.76 18.52
N PRO A 401 -9.93 24.99 18.50
CA PRO A 401 -11.37 25.24 18.59
C PRO A 401 -12.17 24.52 17.49
N GLY A 402 -13.24 23.84 17.89
CA GLY A 402 -14.15 23.12 17.00
C GLY A 402 -13.67 21.74 16.59
N GLU A 403 -12.47 21.32 17.00
CA GLU A 403 -11.93 19.98 16.75
C GLU A 403 -12.20 19.04 17.94
N GLU A 404 -12.70 17.84 17.66
CA GLU A 404 -12.96 16.81 18.65
C GLU A 404 -12.21 15.51 18.28
N ALA A 405 -10.90 15.49 18.55
CA ALA A 405 -10.07 14.30 18.33
C ALA A 405 -10.65 13.09 19.07
N SER A 406 -10.58 11.91 18.46
CA SER A 406 -10.98 10.66 19.12
C SER A 406 -10.25 10.49 20.45
N PRO A 407 -10.91 10.05 21.52
CA PRO A 407 -10.27 9.87 22.84
C PRO A 407 -9.30 8.69 22.87
N THR A 408 -9.48 7.71 21.99
CA THR A 408 -8.65 6.52 21.88
C THR A 408 -8.34 6.20 20.43
N GLN A 409 -7.30 5.38 20.22
CA GLN A 409 -6.95 4.81 18.93
C GLN A 409 -6.60 3.32 19.10
N PRO A 410 -6.82 2.48 18.08
CA PRO A 410 -6.50 1.06 18.13
C PRO A 410 -4.97 0.84 18.01
N PHE A 411 -4.44 0.00 18.89
CA PHE A 411 -3.03 -0.41 18.87
C PHE A 411 -2.93 -1.93 18.76
N SER A 412 -2.23 -2.39 17.75
CA SER A 412 -1.92 -3.81 17.57
C SER A 412 -0.93 -4.30 18.61
N SER A 413 -1.07 -5.57 19.01
CA SER A 413 -0.08 -6.27 19.85
C SER A 413 1.15 -6.76 19.07
N ILE A 414 1.13 -6.69 17.75
CA ILE A 414 2.31 -6.93 16.91
C ILE A 414 3.28 -5.75 17.14
N PRO A 415 4.60 -6.01 17.28
CA PRO A 415 5.56 -4.94 17.49
C PRO A 415 5.47 -3.87 16.41
N SER A 416 5.29 -2.61 16.83
CA SER A 416 5.30 -1.48 15.91
C SER A 416 6.66 -1.36 15.23
N LEU A 417 6.65 -1.11 13.93
CA LEU A 417 7.85 -0.97 13.12
C LEU A 417 8.48 0.42 13.23
N VAL A 418 7.75 1.36 13.82
CA VAL A 418 8.22 2.73 14.11
C VAL A 418 8.12 3.05 15.59
N SER A 419 8.88 4.05 16.03
CA SER A 419 8.77 4.55 17.40
C SER A 419 7.43 5.26 17.62
N GLN A 420 6.68 4.84 18.62
CA GLN A 420 5.41 5.47 19.03
C GLN A 420 5.59 6.48 20.16
N ARG A 421 6.80 6.61 20.68
CA ARG A 421 7.09 7.48 21.82
C ARG A 421 7.19 8.94 21.41
N LYS A 422 6.96 9.82 22.39
CA LYS A 422 7.27 11.24 22.29
C LYS A 422 8.75 11.43 21.93
N LEU A 423 9.02 12.33 20.99
CA LEU A 423 10.37 12.80 20.66
C LEU A 423 10.77 13.89 21.65
N ASN A 424 11.85 13.68 22.41
CA ASN A 424 12.34 14.65 23.37
C ASN A 424 13.42 15.54 22.75
N PRO A 425 13.63 16.78 23.24
CA PRO A 425 14.71 17.64 22.76
C PRO A 425 16.11 17.01 22.88
N ASP A 426 16.30 16.10 23.86
CA ASP A 426 17.57 15.37 24.05
C ASP A 426 17.81 14.26 23.01
N ASP A 427 16.74 13.82 22.31
CA ASP A 427 16.82 12.89 21.19
C ASP A 427 17.33 13.58 19.90
N ALA A 428 17.51 14.93 19.93
CA ALA A 428 17.96 15.71 18.78
C ALA A 428 19.29 15.20 18.22
N TRP A 429 19.34 15.08 16.91
CA TRP A 429 20.52 14.67 16.16
C TRP A 429 20.96 15.78 15.20
N GLY A 430 22.25 15.77 14.85
CA GLY A 430 22.82 16.68 13.88
C GLY A 430 24.26 16.26 13.55
N VAL A 431 24.76 16.65 12.38
CA VAL A 431 26.12 16.36 11.93
C VAL A 431 27.16 17.06 12.79
N THR A 432 26.83 18.24 13.30
CA THR A 432 27.64 19.05 14.18
C THR A 432 26.92 19.36 15.49
N PHE A 433 27.65 19.81 16.50
CA PHE A 433 27.03 20.25 17.77
C PHE A 433 26.09 21.46 17.59
N TRP A 434 26.41 22.35 16.64
CA TRP A 434 25.56 23.52 16.33
C TRP A 434 24.26 23.08 15.65
N ASP A 435 24.35 22.24 14.66
CA ASP A 435 23.24 21.65 13.92
C ASP A 435 22.30 20.88 14.86
N ARG A 436 22.89 20.03 15.73
CA ARG A 436 22.15 19.34 16.81
C ARG A 436 21.47 20.32 17.76
N GLY A 437 22.12 21.45 18.12
CA GLY A 437 21.54 22.50 18.95
C GLY A 437 20.29 23.10 18.34
N LYS A 438 20.32 23.37 17.03
CA LYS A 438 19.14 23.87 16.28
C LYS A 438 18.01 22.85 16.23
N CYS A 439 18.32 21.58 15.98
CA CYS A 439 17.34 20.50 16.06
C CYS A 439 16.69 20.39 17.45
N ARG A 440 17.47 20.56 18.52
CA ARG A 440 16.96 20.57 19.89
C ARG A 440 15.96 21.73 20.13
N GLU A 441 16.29 22.95 19.63
CA GLU A 441 15.41 24.10 19.68
C GLU A 441 14.10 23.83 18.92
N LEU A 442 14.17 23.28 17.70
CA LEU A 442 13.02 22.94 16.87
C LEU A 442 12.11 21.92 17.57
N ILE A 443 12.66 20.82 18.11
CA ILE A 443 11.88 19.81 18.82
C ILE A 443 11.20 20.43 20.05
N ALA A 444 11.89 21.30 20.79
CA ALA A 444 11.36 21.93 21.99
C ALA A 444 10.23 22.94 21.69
N SER A 445 10.25 23.60 20.53
CA SER A 445 9.28 24.64 20.15
C SER A 445 7.95 24.11 19.66
N HIS A 446 7.89 22.84 19.22
CA HIS A 446 6.70 22.23 18.65
C HIS A 446 6.00 21.29 19.64
N ARG A 447 4.70 21.12 19.45
CA ARG A 447 3.91 20.17 20.22
C ARG A 447 4.29 18.73 19.86
N ASN A 448 4.53 17.88 20.85
CA ASN A 448 4.82 16.47 20.66
C ASN A 448 4.42 15.66 21.90
N GLU A 449 3.47 14.76 21.72
CA GLU A 449 2.93 13.90 22.79
C GLU A 449 2.93 12.42 22.39
N GLY A 450 3.56 12.07 21.26
CA GLY A 450 3.62 10.73 20.68
C GLY A 450 2.90 10.62 19.34
N ILE A 451 2.67 9.39 18.86
CA ILE A 451 2.23 9.09 17.50
C ILE A 451 0.94 9.81 17.07
N PHE A 452 -0.03 9.95 17.94
CA PHE A 452 -1.32 10.58 17.64
C PHE A 452 -1.43 12.01 18.23
N THR A 453 -0.36 12.79 18.18
CA THR A 453 -0.40 14.20 18.55
C THR A 453 -1.21 14.98 17.51
N PRO A 454 -2.39 15.58 17.85
CA PRO A 454 -3.16 16.33 16.89
C PRO A 454 -2.43 17.59 16.40
N PRO A 455 -2.59 17.98 15.12
CA PRO A 455 -2.11 19.26 14.62
C PRO A 455 -2.64 20.44 15.42
N ASP A 456 -1.81 21.46 15.61
CA ASP A 456 -2.22 22.73 16.23
C ASP A 456 -1.57 23.94 15.55
N THR A 457 -1.90 25.16 16.04
CA THR A 457 -1.41 26.42 15.47
C THR A 457 0.04 26.74 15.84
N ARG A 458 0.65 26.03 16.80
CA ARG A 458 2.09 26.15 17.12
C ARG A 458 2.95 25.24 16.26
N GLY A 459 2.34 24.29 15.59
CA GLY A 459 2.98 23.18 14.89
C GLY A 459 3.16 21.96 15.78
N SER A 460 2.72 20.82 15.28
CA SER A 460 2.81 19.51 15.93
C SER A 460 3.79 18.63 15.19
N ILE A 461 4.68 17.95 15.91
CA ILE A 461 5.57 16.94 15.31
C ILE A 461 4.79 15.65 15.16
N LEU A 462 4.68 15.17 13.94
CA LEU A 462 4.13 13.87 13.57
C LEU A 462 5.30 12.89 13.38
N SER A 463 5.31 11.79 14.15
CA SER A 463 6.30 10.71 14.03
C SER A 463 5.63 9.36 14.34
N PRO A 464 5.37 8.50 13.32
CA PRO A 464 5.64 8.73 11.90
C PRO A 464 4.82 9.89 11.33
N SER A 465 5.27 10.44 10.21
CA SER A 465 4.60 11.53 9.51
C SER A 465 3.41 11.04 8.66
N TYR A 466 2.78 11.94 7.95
CA TYR A 466 1.73 11.61 6.96
C TYR A 466 2.26 10.80 5.76
N ILE A 467 3.57 10.84 5.45
CA ILE A 467 4.20 9.87 4.55
C ILE A 467 4.06 8.45 5.12
N GLY A 468 3.97 8.34 6.45
CA GLY A 468 3.74 7.12 7.18
C GLY A 468 5.00 6.30 7.43
N GLY A 469 4.86 5.30 8.29
CA GLY A 469 5.84 4.23 8.48
C GLY A 469 5.87 3.32 7.26
N ILE A 470 4.70 2.83 6.82
CA ILE A 470 4.53 2.03 5.59
C ILE A 470 3.52 2.76 4.71
N ASN A 471 3.85 2.93 3.43
CA ASN A 471 3.00 3.57 2.44
C ASN A 471 2.52 2.56 1.38
N TRP A 472 2.10 3.02 0.20
CA TRP A 472 1.51 2.21 -0.88
C TRP A 472 2.39 1.04 -1.36
N GLY A 473 3.71 1.11 -1.20
CA GLY A 473 4.62 0.00 -1.51
C GLY A 473 4.35 -1.27 -0.69
N GLY A 474 3.65 -1.17 0.44
CA GLY A 474 3.14 -2.31 1.19
C GLY A 474 4.21 -3.20 1.81
N ILE A 475 3.88 -4.48 1.87
CA ILE A 475 4.71 -5.52 2.50
C ILE A 475 4.86 -6.72 1.57
N ALA A 476 5.95 -7.48 1.73
CA ALA A 476 6.08 -8.81 1.14
C ALA A 476 5.95 -9.88 2.23
N ILE A 477 5.37 -11.04 1.89
CA ILE A 477 5.12 -12.13 2.86
C ILE A 477 5.59 -13.45 2.30
N ASP A 478 6.51 -14.11 3.02
CA ASP A 478 6.78 -15.53 2.85
C ASP A 478 5.85 -16.32 3.78
N GLU A 479 4.76 -16.83 3.23
CA GLU A 479 3.77 -17.60 3.97
C GLU A 479 4.37 -18.86 4.60
N SER A 480 5.24 -19.58 3.89
CA SER A 480 5.85 -20.79 4.37
C SER A 480 6.67 -20.60 5.64
N ARG A 481 7.32 -19.44 5.74
CA ARG A 481 8.12 -19.04 6.91
C ARG A 481 7.33 -18.17 7.89
N GLN A 482 6.12 -17.75 7.53
CA GLN A 482 5.31 -16.77 8.29
C GLN A 482 6.10 -15.48 8.56
N ARG A 483 6.77 -14.98 7.51
CA ARG A 483 7.66 -13.83 7.57
C ARG A 483 7.13 -12.67 6.73
N ILE A 484 7.06 -11.51 7.36
CA ILE A 484 6.76 -10.23 6.70
C ILE A 484 8.07 -9.49 6.46
N PHE A 485 8.16 -8.80 5.32
CA PHE A 485 9.21 -7.85 4.98
C PHE A 485 8.57 -6.51 4.63
N ALA A 486 9.05 -5.43 5.25
CA ALA A 486 8.51 -4.10 5.06
C ALA A 486 9.63 -3.06 4.90
N ALA A 487 9.46 -2.15 3.96
CA ALA A 487 10.22 -0.91 3.91
C ALA A 487 9.53 0.12 4.81
N VAL A 488 10.27 0.71 5.77
CA VAL A 488 9.69 1.50 6.87
C VAL A 488 10.38 2.85 6.99
N ASN A 489 9.60 3.94 6.96
CA ASN A 489 10.08 5.31 7.13
C ASN A 489 10.10 5.73 8.61
N HIS A 490 11.10 6.53 8.97
CA HIS A 490 11.27 7.11 10.31
C HIS A 490 11.44 8.64 10.26
N LEU A 491 10.92 9.28 9.20
CA LEU A 491 11.04 10.73 9.01
C LEU A 491 9.95 11.45 9.82
N PRO A 492 10.30 12.28 10.83
CA PRO A 492 9.33 13.15 11.47
C PRO A 492 9.06 14.39 10.60
N MET A 493 7.81 14.87 10.67
CA MET A 493 7.40 16.12 10.01
C MET A 493 6.68 17.02 11.00
N VAL A 494 6.64 18.33 10.70
CA VAL A 494 5.86 19.31 11.43
C VAL A 494 4.62 19.65 10.60
N VAL A 495 3.46 19.61 11.24
CA VAL A 495 2.18 20.05 10.66
C VAL A 495 1.67 21.22 11.49
N THR A 496 1.46 22.35 10.83
CA THR A 496 1.01 23.61 11.47
C THR A 496 -0.30 24.05 10.84
N LEU A 497 -1.33 24.24 11.67
CA LEU A 497 -2.56 24.90 11.26
C LEU A 497 -2.33 26.41 11.23
N ILE A 498 -2.48 27.01 10.06
CA ILE A 498 -2.25 28.44 9.83
C ILE A 498 -3.55 29.15 9.44
N SER A 499 -3.61 30.47 9.61
CA SER A 499 -4.78 31.19 9.14
C SER A 499 -4.81 31.22 7.59
N PRO A 500 -5.98 31.09 6.97
CA PRO A 500 -6.10 31.16 5.51
C PRO A 500 -5.55 32.45 4.89
N GLU A 501 -5.58 33.57 5.65
CA GLU A 501 -5.07 34.89 5.20
C GLU A 501 -3.54 34.89 5.07
N THR A 502 -2.84 34.09 5.89
CA THR A 502 -1.36 34.01 5.86
C THR A 502 -0.83 32.98 4.85
N LEU A 503 -1.69 32.12 4.33
CA LEU A 503 -1.30 31.03 3.42
C LEU A 503 -0.46 31.52 2.24
N GLU A 504 -1.00 32.52 1.48
CA GLU A 504 -0.32 32.98 0.27
C GLU A 504 0.99 33.70 0.56
N GLN A 505 1.07 34.40 1.71
CA GLN A 505 2.29 35.06 2.14
C GLN A 505 3.36 34.02 2.50
N GLN A 506 3.00 33.01 3.30
CA GLN A 506 3.95 31.97 3.71
C GLN A 506 4.38 31.10 2.53
N ALA A 507 3.48 30.73 1.63
CA ALA A 507 3.79 29.92 0.45
C ALA A 507 4.75 30.59 -0.54
N LYS A 508 4.86 31.95 -0.49
CA LYS A 508 5.79 32.73 -1.32
C LYS A 508 7.05 33.14 -0.56
N SER A 509 7.17 32.82 0.72
CA SER A 509 8.32 33.20 1.54
C SER A 509 9.47 32.21 1.41
N ASP A 510 10.69 32.71 1.32
CA ASP A 510 11.91 31.90 1.36
C ASP A 510 12.19 31.31 2.77
N ASP A 511 11.40 31.69 3.77
CA ASP A 511 11.52 31.13 5.13
C ASP A 511 11.02 29.67 5.23
N TYR A 512 10.27 29.20 4.22
CA TYR A 512 9.64 27.87 4.20
C TYR A 512 10.01 27.05 2.94
N PRO A 513 11.31 26.86 2.63
CA PRO A 513 11.73 26.32 1.34
C PRO A 513 11.39 24.85 1.10
N HIS A 514 11.06 24.12 2.17
CA HIS A 514 10.71 22.69 2.14
C HIS A 514 9.27 22.43 2.55
N SER A 515 8.45 23.48 2.67
CA SER A 515 7.06 23.36 3.10
C SER A 515 6.13 23.12 1.93
N ASP A 516 5.11 22.30 2.21
CA ASP A 516 3.94 22.13 1.38
C ASP A 516 2.72 22.75 2.08
N PHE A 517 1.81 23.29 1.29
CA PHE A 517 0.67 24.06 1.78
C PHE A 517 -0.63 23.55 1.17
N ALA A 518 -1.68 23.44 2.01
CA ALA A 518 -3.02 23.14 1.53
C ALA A 518 -4.04 24.07 2.18
N ARG A 519 -5.07 24.43 1.39
CA ARG A 519 -6.01 25.49 1.72
C ARG A 519 -7.05 25.08 2.76
N GLN A 520 -7.46 23.81 2.77
CA GLN A 520 -8.55 23.24 3.56
C GLN A 520 -9.81 24.14 3.55
N SER A 521 -10.21 24.57 2.35
CA SER A 521 -11.34 25.53 2.18
C SER A 521 -12.60 25.01 2.87
N GLY A 522 -13.32 25.91 3.56
CA GLY A 522 -14.50 25.55 4.38
C GLY A 522 -14.16 25.27 5.84
N THR A 523 -12.88 25.27 6.22
CA THR A 523 -12.40 25.24 7.61
C THR A 523 -11.85 26.61 8.05
N PRO A 524 -11.66 26.83 9.37
CA PRO A 524 -10.97 28.03 9.86
C PRO A 524 -9.46 28.05 9.59
N TYR A 525 -8.89 26.94 9.11
CA TYR A 525 -7.45 26.76 9.00
C TYR A 525 -7.04 26.27 7.61
N ALA A 526 -5.94 26.82 7.10
CA ALA A 526 -5.08 26.19 6.12
C ALA A 526 -4.01 25.36 6.84
N VAL A 527 -3.23 24.58 6.12
CA VAL A 527 -2.17 23.75 6.69
C VAL A 527 -0.85 24.01 5.99
N ARG A 528 0.23 24.07 6.78
CA ARG A 528 1.62 23.99 6.35
C ARG A 528 2.23 22.68 6.87
N ARG A 529 2.92 21.97 6.00
CA ARG A 529 3.57 20.69 6.28
C ARG A 529 5.03 20.78 5.87
N GLU A 530 5.94 20.39 6.74
CA GLU A 530 7.37 20.46 6.47
C GLU A 530 8.13 19.35 7.17
N PRO A 531 9.19 18.78 6.57
CA PRO A 531 10.02 17.81 7.24
C PRO A 531 10.79 18.48 8.38
N LEU A 532 10.94 17.79 9.51
CA LEU A 532 11.69 18.27 10.68
C LEU A 532 13.20 18.15 10.37
N LEU A 533 13.74 19.13 9.67
CA LEU A 533 15.13 19.15 9.19
C LEU A 533 15.99 20.13 9.98
N SER A 534 17.26 19.78 10.07
CA SER A 534 18.34 20.68 10.52
C SER A 534 18.64 21.73 9.45
N PRO A 535 19.38 22.80 9.79
CA PRO A 535 19.83 23.79 8.81
C PRO A 535 20.68 23.21 7.66
N TRP A 536 21.21 21.99 7.82
CA TRP A 536 21.94 21.26 6.78
C TRP A 536 21.05 20.35 5.92
N GLY A 537 19.72 20.40 6.08
CA GLY A 537 18.76 19.62 5.30
C GLY A 537 18.70 18.13 5.67
N LEU A 538 19.23 17.74 6.84
CA LEU A 538 19.11 16.36 7.34
C LEU A 538 18.09 16.28 8.47
N PRO A 539 17.40 15.13 8.64
CA PRO A 539 16.42 14.97 9.70
C PRO A 539 16.99 15.23 11.10
N CYS A 540 16.23 15.90 11.93
CA CYS A 540 16.59 16.23 13.30
C CYS A 540 16.59 15.04 14.28
N THR A 541 16.23 13.85 13.81
CA THR A 541 16.27 12.58 14.55
C THR A 541 17.48 11.75 14.14
N ALA A 542 17.99 10.93 15.08
CA ALA A 542 19.07 10.02 14.76
C ALA A 542 18.68 9.01 13.68
N PRO A 543 19.58 8.69 12.71
CA PRO A 543 19.32 7.64 11.72
C PRO A 543 19.19 6.27 12.41
N PRO A 544 18.60 5.26 11.72
CA PRO A 544 18.21 5.26 10.30
C PRO A 544 16.87 5.97 10.04
N TRP A 545 16.79 6.70 8.91
CA TRP A 545 15.56 7.40 8.49
C TRP A 545 14.66 6.57 7.57
N GLY A 546 15.20 5.47 7.06
CA GLY A 546 14.49 4.43 6.35
C GLY A 546 15.12 3.07 6.64
N THR A 547 14.30 2.04 6.81
CA THR A 547 14.75 0.69 7.14
C THR A 547 14.03 -0.36 6.33
N LEU A 548 14.69 -1.50 6.11
CA LEU A 548 14.05 -2.75 5.73
C LEU A 548 13.94 -3.61 6.99
N VAL A 549 12.74 -4.14 7.25
CA VAL A 549 12.42 -4.86 8.50
C VAL A 549 11.87 -6.23 8.17
N SER A 550 12.24 -7.25 8.93
CA SER A 550 11.62 -8.58 8.91
C SER A 550 10.90 -8.87 10.22
N VAL A 551 9.64 -9.31 10.11
CA VAL A 551 8.79 -9.69 11.26
C VAL A 551 8.43 -11.16 11.18
N ASP A 552 8.58 -11.89 12.28
CA ASP A 552 8.16 -13.29 12.45
C ASP A 552 6.78 -13.31 13.13
N LEU A 553 5.75 -13.69 12.41
CA LEU A 553 4.38 -13.76 12.93
C LEU A 553 4.19 -14.87 13.97
N ARG A 554 4.84 -16.03 13.78
CA ARG A 554 4.76 -17.14 14.75
C ARG A 554 5.30 -16.75 16.12
N ARG A 555 6.36 -15.92 16.15
CA ARG A 555 7.01 -15.47 17.38
C ARG A 555 6.59 -14.07 17.81
N ASN A 556 5.78 -13.42 17.01
CA ASN A 556 5.32 -12.03 17.20
C ASN A 556 6.48 -11.08 17.55
N ARG A 557 7.53 -11.06 16.72
CA ARG A 557 8.74 -10.24 16.96
C ARG A 557 9.39 -9.76 15.66
N ILE A 558 10.08 -8.65 15.76
CA ILE A 558 11.04 -8.21 14.74
C ILE A 558 12.24 -9.15 14.79
N VAL A 559 12.63 -9.70 13.64
CA VAL A 559 13.78 -10.61 13.51
C VAL A 559 15.04 -9.86 13.24
N TRP A 560 14.97 -8.95 12.27
CA TRP A 560 16.04 -8.02 11.93
C TRP A 560 15.47 -6.72 11.39
N GLN A 561 16.27 -5.66 11.52
CA GLN A 561 16.01 -4.35 10.94
C GLN A 561 17.33 -3.76 10.49
N VAL A 562 17.41 -3.34 9.23
CA VAL A 562 18.63 -2.80 8.64
C VAL A 562 18.34 -1.48 7.93
N PRO A 563 19.29 -0.52 7.87
CA PRO A 563 19.12 0.70 7.11
C PRO A 563 18.86 0.41 5.62
N LEU A 564 17.87 1.11 5.03
CA LEU A 564 17.57 1.07 3.60
C LEU A 564 17.94 2.40 2.96
N GLY A 565 19.00 2.40 2.17
CA GLY A 565 19.52 3.58 1.48
C GLY A 565 20.71 4.26 2.17
N SER A 566 21.37 5.11 1.41
CA SER A 566 22.54 5.87 1.82
C SER A 566 22.31 7.38 1.65
N THR A 567 23.12 8.19 2.34
CA THR A 567 23.10 9.65 2.24
C THR A 567 23.83 10.18 1.00
N GLU A 568 24.17 9.34 0.01
CA GLU A 568 24.89 9.74 -1.21
C GLU A 568 24.16 10.84 -1.99
N SER A 569 22.83 10.85 -1.96
CA SER A 569 22.00 11.81 -2.71
C SER A 569 21.40 12.92 -1.85
N ILE A 570 21.67 12.93 -0.52
CA ILE A 570 21.11 13.91 0.40
C ILE A 570 22.17 14.48 1.34
N GLY A 571 21.88 15.67 1.88
CA GLY A 571 22.76 16.37 2.82
C GLY A 571 23.88 17.17 2.18
N PRO A 572 24.65 17.89 2.99
CA PRO A 572 25.71 18.79 2.49
C PRO A 572 26.88 17.97 1.95
N TRP A 573 27.57 18.53 0.94
CA TRP A 573 28.69 17.90 0.24
C TRP A 573 29.86 17.45 1.14
N PHE A 574 30.01 18.05 2.33
CA PHE A 574 31.06 17.70 3.31
C PHE A 574 30.61 16.58 4.28
N ALA A 575 29.33 16.20 4.31
CA ALA A 575 28.87 15.10 5.13
C ALA A 575 29.33 13.77 4.54
N PRO A 576 29.87 12.85 5.36
CA PRO A 576 30.28 11.56 4.84
C PRO A 576 29.07 10.76 4.35
N THR A 577 29.21 10.10 3.20
CA THR A 577 28.22 9.12 2.75
C THR A 577 28.14 7.97 3.73
N ARG A 578 26.96 7.71 4.24
CA ARG A 578 26.68 6.69 5.25
C ARG A 578 25.41 5.92 4.88
N ASN A 579 25.36 4.67 5.27
CA ASN A 579 24.16 3.84 5.22
C ASN A 579 23.23 4.22 6.38
N PHE A 580 22.69 5.43 6.34
CA PHE A 580 21.78 5.96 7.37
C PHE A 580 20.32 5.64 7.09
N GLY A 581 20.03 4.96 5.97
CA GLY A 581 18.67 4.85 5.49
C GLY A 581 18.14 6.19 4.98
N THR A 582 17.22 6.16 4.05
CA THR A 582 16.56 7.35 3.50
C THR A 582 15.07 7.13 3.41
N PRO A 583 14.26 8.20 3.38
CA PRO A 583 12.85 8.07 3.06
C PRO A 583 12.63 7.31 1.73
N HIS A 584 11.51 6.64 1.63
CA HIS A 584 11.14 5.81 0.48
C HIS A 584 9.61 5.68 0.39
N MET A 585 9.10 5.21 -0.75
CA MET A 585 7.66 5.00 -0.97
C MET A 585 7.35 3.58 -1.45
N GLY A 586 8.15 3.03 -2.35
CA GLY A 586 7.95 1.66 -2.88
C GLY A 586 8.20 0.56 -1.86
N GLY A 587 7.77 -0.63 -2.20
CA GLY A 587 7.85 -1.81 -1.34
C GLY A 587 8.86 -2.86 -1.79
N PRO A 588 9.08 -3.87 -0.94
CA PRO A 588 9.89 -5.04 -1.27
C PRO A 588 9.07 -6.12 -1.99
N ILE A 589 9.78 -7.06 -2.64
CA ILE A 589 9.30 -8.39 -2.95
C ILE A 589 10.20 -9.43 -2.30
N ALA A 590 9.65 -10.60 -1.96
CA ALA A 590 10.41 -11.74 -1.47
C ALA A 590 10.34 -12.90 -2.44
N THR A 591 11.37 -13.75 -2.48
CA THR A 591 11.42 -14.91 -3.38
C THR A 591 11.87 -16.17 -2.65
N ALA A 592 11.49 -17.34 -3.18
CA ALA A 592 11.95 -18.64 -2.68
C ALA A 592 13.46 -18.86 -2.83
N GLY A 593 14.17 -17.98 -3.55
CA GLY A 593 15.62 -17.93 -3.60
C GLY A 593 16.30 -17.34 -2.36
N ASP A 594 15.57 -17.18 -1.25
CA ASP A 594 16.02 -16.56 0.01
C ASP A 594 16.44 -15.10 -0.13
N LEU A 595 15.75 -14.36 -1.00
CA LEU A 595 16.07 -12.96 -1.30
C LEU A 595 14.88 -12.03 -1.07
N VAL A 596 15.21 -10.81 -0.64
CA VAL A 596 14.28 -9.67 -0.62
C VAL A 596 14.84 -8.61 -1.57
N PHE A 597 14.09 -8.28 -2.63
CA PHE A 597 14.46 -7.23 -3.57
C PHE A 597 13.71 -5.94 -3.25
N VAL A 598 14.40 -4.80 -3.26
CA VAL A 598 13.80 -3.48 -3.04
C VAL A 598 14.64 -2.39 -3.70
N GLY A 599 13.94 -1.44 -4.34
CA GLY A 599 14.51 -0.16 -4.78
C GLY A 599 14.24 0.89 -3.71
N ALA A 600 13.28 1.74 -3.95
CA ALA A 600 12.60 2.67 -3.06
C ALA A 600 13.45 3.77 -2.42
N ALA A 601 14.71 3.52 -2.04
CA ALA A 601 15.57 4.50 -1.39
C ALA A 601 15.93 5.69 -2.31
N MET A 602 16.25 6.84 -1.71
CA MET A 602 16.56 8.08 -2.47
C MET A 602 17.88 8.02 -3.21
N ASP A 603 18.76 7.05 -2.94
CA ASP A 603 20.09 6.91 -3.54
C ASP A 603 20.11 6.18 -4.91
N SER A 604 18.93 5.87 -5.46
CA SER A 604 18.73 5.23 -6.76
C SER A 604 19.36 3.83 -6.90
N TYR A 605 19.63 3.12 -5.81
CA TYR A 605 20.09 1.73 -5.89
C TYR A 605 18.92 0.74 -5.79
N PHE A 606 18.92 -0.23 -6.69
CA PHE A 606 18.14 -1.46 -6.56
C PHE A 606 18.97 -2.50 -5.84
N ARG A 607 18.40 -3.16 -4.83
CA ARG A 607 19.13 -4.03 -3.89
C ARG A 607 18.49 -5.38 -3.75
N ALA A 608 19.31 -6.38 -3.44
CA ALA A 608 18.89 -7.68 -2.93
C ALA A 608 19.48 -7.91 -1.54
N PHE A 609 18.63 -8.31 -0.62
CA PHE A 609 18.99 -8.64 0.76
C PHE A 609 18.79 -10.13 1.02
N ASP A 610 19.62 -10.68 1.88
CA ASP A 610 19.43 -12.01 2.44
C ASP A 610 18.18 -12.04 3.32
N LEU A 611 17.24 -12.90 2.99
CA LEU A 611 15.93 -12.99 3.64
C LEU A 611 16.03 -13.32 5.14
N GLU A 612 17.01 -14.15 5.56
CA GLU A 612 17.15 -14.57 6.94
C GLU A 612 17.88 -13.54 7.82
N THR A 613 18.86 -12.82 7.26
CA THR A 613 19.76 -11.98 8.04
C THR A 613 19.62 -10.47 7.80
N GLY A 614 18.94 -10.07 6.72
CA GLY A 614 18.87 -8.68 6.27
C GLY A 614 20.21 -8.14 5.71
N ARG A 615 21.20 -9.00 5.45
CA ARG A 615 22.46 -8.56 4.83
C ARG A 615 22.27 -8.21 3.37
N GLU A 616 22.77 -7.02 2.93
CA GLU A 616 22.81 -6.64 1.51
C GLU A 616 23.78 -7.59 0.78
N LEU A 617 23.29 -8.30 -0.24
CA LEU A 617 24.03 -9.27 -1.03
C LEU A 617 24.41 -8.73 -2.40
N TRP A 618 23.60 -7.82 -2.94
CA TRP A 618 23.78 -7.23 -4.26
C TRP A 618 23.10 -5.87 -4.32
N LYS A 619 23.68 -4.98 -5.11
CA LYS A 619 23.05 -3.72 -5.51
C LYS A 619 23.48 -3.28 -6.88
N TYR A 620 22.62 -2.53 -7.55
CA TYR A 620 22.86 -1.93 -8.84
C TYR A 620 22.34 -0.50 -8.85
N ARG A 621 23.13 0.45 -9.36
CA ARG A 621 22.70 1.84 -9.48
C ARG A 621 21.82 2.00 -10.71
N LEU A 622 20.56 2.31 -10.49
CA LEU A 622 19.60 2.60 -11.55
C LEU A 622 19.86 3.95 -12.20
N PRO A 623 19.42 4.14 -13.45
CA PRO A 623 19.57 5.42 -14.16
C PRO A 623 18.68 6.55 -13.58
N ALA A 624 17.69 6.22 -12.74
CA ALA A 624 16.80 7.12 -12.04
C ALA A 624 16.34 6.49 -10.72
N GLY A 625 15.55 7.20 -9.90
CA GLY A 625 15.03 6.68 -8.64
C GLY A 625 14.12 5.47 -8.85
N GLY A 626 14.40 4.35 -8.17
CA GLY A 626 13.62 3.11 -8.25
C GLY A 626 12.54 3.07 -7.19
N GLN A 627 11.56 3.98 -7.22
CA GLN A 627 10.52 4.07 -6.19
C GLN A 627 9.37 3.06 -6.38
N ALA A 628 9.28 2.40 -7.54
CA ALA A 628 8.30 1.36 -7.79
C ALA A 628 8.58 0.08 -6.99
N THR A 629 7.55 -0.70 -6.72
CA THR A 629 7.70 -2.07 -6.22
C THR A 629 8.18 -2.97 -7.38
N PRO A 630 9.23 -3.77 -7.18
CA PRO A 630 9.73 -4.67 -8.23
C PRO A 630 8.78 -5.86 -8.48
N MET A 631 9.07 -6.64 -9.52
CA MET A 631 8.42 -7.91 -9.82
C MET A 631 9.45 -8.93 -10.33
N THR A 632 9.06 -10.21 -10.38
CA THR A 632 9.90 -11.28 -10.93
C THR A 632 9.07 -12.31 -11.70
N TYR A 633 9.63 -12.86 -12.77
CA TYR A 633 8.96 -13.83 -13.64
C TYR A 633 9.96 -14.69 -14.39
N ARG A 634 9.47 -15.74 -15.09
CA ARG A 634 10.24 -16.52 -16.06
C ARG A 634 9.82 -16.20 -17.48
N ALA A 635 10.78 -16.13 -18.40
CA ALA A 635 10.51 -15.94 -19.81
C ALA A 635 11.57 -16.60 -20.70
N GLY A 636 11.20 -16.74 -22.00
CA GLY A 636 12.04 -17.32 -23.03
C GLY A 636 12.11 -18.86 -22.98
N PRO A 637 12.72 -19.49 -24.00
CA PRO A 637 12.78 -20.94 -24.12
C PRO A 637 13.61 -21.61 -23.03
N GLU A 638 14.49 -20.87 -22.37
CA GLU A 638 15.32 -21.36 -21.26
C GLU A 638 14.64 -21.17 -19.90
N HIS A 639 13.39 -20.68 -19.85
CA HIS A 639 12.66 -20.34 -18.61
C HIS A 639 13.51 -19.52 -17.63
N ARG A 640 14.22 -18.54 -18.17
CA ARG A 640 15.13 -17.68 -17.40
C ARG A 640 14.37 -16.76 -16.47
N GLN A 641 14.80 -16.67 -15.22
CA GLN A 641 14.19 -15.75 -14.25
C GLN A 641 14.72 -14.32 -14.46
N TYR A 642 13.77 -13.37 -14.46
CA TYR A 642 14.02 -11.93 -14.51
C TYR A 642 13.49 -11.27 -13.24
N VAL A 643 14.20 -10.24 -12.77
CA VAL A 643 13.71 -9.30 -11.76
C VAL A 643 13.63 -7.92 -12.41
N VAL A 644 12.49 -7.26 -12.34
CA VAL A 644 12.20 -6.02 -13.07
C VAL A 644 11.76 -4.92 -12.11
N ILE A 645 12.21 -3.69 -12.39
CA ILE A 645 11.79 -2.49 -11.65
C ILE A 645 11.62 -1.32 -12.60
N ALA A 646 10.57 -0.51 -12.37
CA ALA A 646 10.45 0.80 -12.97
C ALA A 646 11.36 1.80 -12.23
N ALA A 647 12.10 2.61 -12.98
CA ALA A 647 13.04 3.60 -12.47
C ALA A 647 12.71 4.96 -13.08
N GLY A 648 11.81 5.67 -12.43
CA GLY A 648 11.29 6.95 -12.88
C GLY A 648 11.38 8.07 -11.87
N GLY A 649 11.77 7.75 -10.64
CA GLY A 649 11.83 8.70 -9.54
C GLY A 649 10.46 9.00 -8.94
N HIS A 650 10.46 9.87 -7.94
CA HIS A 650 9.27 10.33 -7.23
C HIS A 650 9.34 11.85 -7.04
N GLY A 651 8.32 12.55 -7.52
CA GLY A 651 8.30 14.00 -7.53
C GLY A 651 8.40 14.61 -6.12
N THR A 652 7.57 14.16 -5.18
CA THR A 652 7.54 14.68 -3.81
C THR A 652 8.82 14.39 -3.02
N LEU A 653 9.47 13.22 -3.24
CA LEU A 653 10.76 12.89 -2.61
C LEU A 653 11.94 13.57 -3.30
N GLY A 654 11.73 14.25 -4.44
CA GLY A 654 12.80 14.92 -5.19
C GLY A 654 13.87 13.97 -5.72
N THR A 655 13.57 12.69 -5.93
CA THR A 655 14.53 11.73 -6.47
C THR A 655 14.75 11.95 -7.97
N GLN A 656 15.90 11.47 -8.49
CA GLN A 656 16.22 11.60 -9.91
C GLN A 656 15.11 11.02 -10.78
N ARG A 657 14.58 11.83 -11.69
CA ARG A 657 13.52 11.43 -12.61
C ARG A 657 14.05 10.63 -13.77
N GLY A 658 13.21 9.76 -14.30
CA GLY A 658 13.48 8.90 -15.43
C GLY A 658 12.18 8.34 -16.03
N ASP A 659 12.36 7.52 -17.04
CA ASP A 659 11.28 6.82 -17.76
C ASP A 659 11.74 5.39 -18.12
N TYR A 660 12.50 4.78 -17.23
CA TYR A 660 13.14 3.50 -17.47
C TYR A 660 12.34 2.34 -16.84
N VAL A 661 12.34 1.20 -17.53
CA VAL A 661 12.04 -0.12 -16.96
C VAL A 661 13.29 -0.97 -17.15
N VAL A 662 13.84 -1.51 -16.07
CA VAL A 662 15.11 -2.25 -16.07
C VAL A 662 14.89 -3.67 -15.61
N ALA A 663 15.28 -4.63 -16.43
CA ALA A 663 15.23 -6.05 -16.11
C ALA A 663 16.63 -6.61 -15.85
N PHE A 664 16.73 -7.41 -14.82
CA PHE A 664 17.96 -8.09 -14.41
C PHE A 664 17.77 -9.60 -14.51
N ALA A 665 18.85 -10.30 -14.89
CA ALA A 665 18.86 -11.76 -14.90
C ALA A 665 20.29 -12.28 -14.74
N LEU A 666 20.43 -13.56 -14.45
CA LEU A 666 21.75 -14.22 -14.46
C LEU A 666 22.31 -14.26 -15.90
N PRO A 667 23.62 -14.21 -16.11
CA PRO A 667 24.22 -14.37 -17.43
C PRO A 667 23.75 -15.67 -18.12
N LYS A 668 23.58 -15.63 -19.46
CA LYS A 668 23.26 -16.84 -20.22
C LYS A 668 24.37 -17.90 -20.01
N GLY A 669 23.96 -19.12 -19.69
CA GLY A 669 24.90 -20.22 -19.42
C GLY A 669 25.47 -20.25 -18.00
N ALA A 670 25.02 -19.39 -17.08
CA ALA A 670 25.34 -19.53 -15.67
C ALA A 670 24.83 -20.89 -15.19
N LYS A 671 25.74 -21.77 -14.73
CA LYS A 671 25.35 -23.09 -14.19
C LYS A 671 24.47 -22.87 -12.97
N THR A 672 23.24 -23.32 -13.02
CA THR A 672 22.43 -23.50 -11.82
C THR A 672 23.15 -24.57 -10.98
N VAL A 673 23.70 -24.18 -9.85
CA VAL A 673 24.21 -25.15 -8.86
C VAL A 673 22.97 -25.89 -8.35
N PRO A 674 22.86 -27.23 -8.55
CA PRO A 674 21.73 -27.97 -8.02
C PRO A 674 21.68 -27.76 -6.52
N SER A 675 20.48 -27.50 -5.97
CA SER A 675 20.24 -27.52 -4.54
C SER A 675 20.62 -28.94 -4.05
N GLY A 676 21.78 -29.05 -3.38
CA GLY A 676 22.21 -30.29 -2.75
C GLY A 676 21.20 -30.67 -1.70
N VAL A 677 20.61 -31.84 -1.87
CA VAL A 677 19.91 -32.56 -0.80
C VAL A 677 20.95 -32.83 0.28
N ASN A 678 20.80 -32.17 1.43
CA ASN A 678 21.38 -32.55 2.71
C ASN A 678 20.30 -32.53 3.78
#